data_87b713a924bd3dac5d71cd42b0711760
#
_entry.id   87b713a924bd3dac5d71cd42b0711760
#
_cell.length_a   1.000
_cell.length_b   1.000
_cell.length_c   1.000
_cell.angle_alpha   90.00
_cell.angle_beta   90.00
_cell.angle_gamma   90.00
#
_symmetry.space_group_name_H-M   'P 1'
#
loop_
_entity.id
_entity.type
_entity.pdbx_description
1 polymer ?
#
loop_
_entity_poly.entity_id
_entity_poly.type
_entity_poly.pdbx_seq_one_letter_code
_entity_poly.pdbx_strand_id
1 'polypeptide(L)'
;MGKWTRRGVLSAGVVGGTGLVIGIAVRPGNPTETAGHLVTGKGENLLHIYLKIDDQNRATAILPHSEMGQGAQTALTQMLAEELDADWDLMRFEEAPADGAYANMALGRGYLFAGVNFPDAVVPTVDGLVLKLADALGMQITGGSMSIRSTGQYFIRAAGAAVREMLVNAASKAWGVPQDEIRTANSRLYHDTSGRSAPYSEFAAAAARVTPSSTPKLKKTGQFTVMGQSKPRHDIPSKVDGTAMFAMDVKRPGMVYAAIRRTPVAGGTLLRLDDSKARAMSGVIDVIKIDALKASGMLGAYSAGDSVAVVADSYWRAEKALAVLELEWSTEGKEQVSSASIFEQFDRDITAGVNRLVDVASGDADAAFDSATTLLTADYRVPYLAHTCMEPPNATAEVTADRAEIWIGCQNPLGFRQHLAANLGLDLEQVTLHNYFMGGGFGRKSNADYALQTAIIARRVGRPVQMVYSRAEDIKQDFYRPAVQSRFKAGLDADGKLIAWQNTYVDKHEPAEAPLIPYAVPTQDIGHVASPTHVPFGAWRSVDHSQHGFFTESFIDEAAHAAGRDPYEFRAEMLKDKPRLLAVLNRVAQEANWGRPMEEGRGRGISLQESFGSIVGQVVEVTVSGGKTWVDRVVAVIDAGYAVSPDGMKAQIESGIIYGLSAAMYGEITIEQGAVAQSSFADYDAIRMHDAPVMETHIINSGAAMGGAGEPGTPGVAPALANAI
;
A
#
# COMPACT_ATOMS: atom_id res chain seq x y z
N MET A 1 21.24 16.49 20.26
CA MET A 1 21.72 16.05 18.93
C MET A 1 20.52 16.02 18.02
N GLY A 2 20.48 16.88 17.01
CA GLY A 2 19.31 17.08 16.15
C GLY A 2 18.92 15.81 15.43
N LYS A 3 17.61 15.52 15.42
CA LYS A 3 17.00 14.43 14.67
C LYS A 3 17.17 14.71 13.17
N TRP A 4 18.15 14.09 12.57
CA TRP A 4 18.24 14.03 11.10
C TRP A 4 17.07 13.15 10.64
N THR A 5 16.19 13.71 9.82
CA THR A 5 15.16 12.91 9.17
C THR A 5 15.85 11.87 8.28
N ARG A 6 15.25 10.70 8.05
CA ARG A 6 15.77 9.68 7.12
C ARG A 6 16.15 10.26 5.76
N ARG A 7 15.41 11.25 5.27
CA ARG A 7 15.75 12.06 4.08
C ARG A 7 17.09 12.81 4.24
N GLY A 8 17.32 13.45 5.40
CA GLY A 8 18.54 14.19 5.67
C GLY A 8 19.77 13.28 5.77
N VAL A 9 19.64 12.10 6.35
CA VAL A 9 20.75 11.11 6.42
C VAL A 9 21.08 10.56 5.02
N LEU A 10 20.07 10.24 4.23
CA LEU A 10 20.26 9.74 2.86
C LEU A 10 20.80 10.82 1.93
N SER A 11 20.30 12.06 2.03
CA SER A 11 20.82 13.19 1.24
C SER A 11 22.23 13.59 1.63
N ALA A 12 22.57 13.59 2.93
CA ALA A 12 23.93 13.94 3.40
C ALA A 12 24.95 12.83 3.06
N GLY A 13 24.56 11.56 3.11
CA GLY A 13 25.41 10.43 2.69
C GLY A 13 25.75 10.47 1.21
N VAL A 14 24.82 10.92 0.37
CA VAL A 14 25.02 11.04 -1.08
C VAL A 14 25.84 12.27 -1.43
N VAL A 15 25.66 13.41 -0.75
CA VAL A 15 26.36 14.69 -1.09
C VAL A 15 27.74 14.77 -0.45
N GLY A 16 27.95 14.19 0.73
CA GLY A 16 29.22 14.30 1.46
C GLY A 16 30.32 13.31 1.07
N GLY A 17 29.99 12.20 0.41
CA GLY A 17 30.95 11.13 0.05
C GLY A 17 31.22 10.97 -1.45
N THR A 18 30.61 11.78 -2.30
CA THR A 18 30.44 11.48 -3.73
C THR A 18 31.59 11.87 -4.65
N GLY A 19 32.63 12.55 -4.16
CA GLY A 19 33.70 12.99 -5.07
C GLY A 19 34.70 11.93 -5.52
N LEU A 20 34.86 10.81 -4.77
CA LEU A 20 36.02 9.92 -5.01
C LEU A 20 35.77 8.42 -5.01
N VAL A 21 34.59 7.93 -4.65
CA VAL A 21 34.35 6.48 -4.49
C VAL A 21 33.43 5.89 -5.56
N ILE A 22 32.76 6.71 -6.34
CA ILE A 22 31.76 6.29 -7.33
C ILE A 22 32.36 5.56 -8.55
N GLY A 23 33.64 5.69 -8.79
CA GLY A 23 34.28 5.16 -10.01
C GLY A 23 34.66 3.68 -9.99
N ILE A 24 34.68 2.99 -8.84
CA ILE A 24 35.36 1.69 -8.74
C ILE A 24 34.45 0.52 -8.27
N ALA A 25 33.32 0.74 -7.63
CA ALA A 25 32.65 -0.32 -6.90
C ALA A 25 31.28 -0.79 -7.46
N VAL A 26 30.74 -0.16 -8.50
CA VAL A 26 29.37 -0.49 -8.94
C VAL A 26 29.31 -0.74 -10.45
N ARG A 27 29.90 -1.86 -10.91
CA ARG A 27 29.27 -2.59 -12.01
C ARG A 27 28.24 -3.49 -11.37
N PRO A 28 26.93 -3.31 -11.58
CA PRO A 28 25.96 -4.33 -11.20
C PRO A 28 26.38 -5.61 -11.95
N GLY A 29 26.53 -6.72 -11.24
CA GLY A 29 26.51 -8.02 -11.88
C GLY A 29 25.28 -8.09 -12.77
N ASN A 30 25.34 -8.81 -13.89
CA ASN A 30 24.16 -8.99 -14.73
C ASN A 30 23.04 -9.57 -13.84
N PRO A 31 21.93 -8.84 -13.56
CA PRO A 31 20.89 -9.34 -12.65
C PRO A 31 20.30 -10.67 -13.12
N THR A 32 20.32 -10.93 -14.44
CA THR A 32 19.90 -12.21 -15.03
C THR A 32 20.82 -13.36 -14.64
N GLU A 33 22.10 -13.15 -14.51
CA GLU A 33 23.03 -14.18 -14.05
C GLU A 33 22.84 -14.48 -12.56
N THR A 34 22.52 -13.47 -11.75
CA THR A 34 22.31 -13.59 -10.31
C THR A 34 20.95 -14.24 -9.98
N ALA A 35 19.88 -13.85 -10.66
CA ALA A 35 18.52 -14.30 -10.39
C ALA A 35 18.08 -15.54 -11.20
N GLY A 36 18.82 -15.91 -12.26
CA GLY A 36 18.40 -16.98 -13.17
C GLY A 36 18.14 -18.31 -12.49
N HIS A 37 18.98 -18.70 -11.55
CA HIS A 37 18.82 -19.96 -10.82
C HIS A 37 17.60 -19.98 -9.86
N LEU A 38 17.06 -18.82 -9.52
CA LEU A 38 15.90 -18.69 -8.64
C LEU A 38 14.57 -18.86 -9.36
N VAL A 39 14.52 -18.50 -10.67
CA VAL A 39 13.26 -18.34 -11.40
C VAL A 39 13.17 -19.11 -12.71
N THR A 40 14.25 -19.77 -13.17
CA THR A 40 14.25 -20.49 -14.45
C THR A 40 14.11 -21.98 -14.26
N GLY A 41 13.11 -22.57 -14.89
CA GLY A 41 12.90 -24.02 -14.99
C GLY A 41 13.50 -24.62 -16.27
N LYS A 42 13.31 -25.91 -16.45
CA LYS A 42 13.74 -26.63 -17.66
C LYS A 42 12.94 -26.15 -18.88
N GLY A 43 13.62 -25.76 -19.94
CA GLY A 43 12.99 -25.26 -21.18
C GLY A 43 12.62 -23.78 -21.14
N GLU A 44 12.99 -23.05 -20.09
CA GLU A 44 12.78 -21.62 -19.96
C GLU A 44 14.07 -20.82 -20.21
N ASN A 45 13.94 -19.67 -20.82
CA ASN A 45 15.02 -18.71 -21.06
C ASN A 45 14.70 -17.41 -20.33
N LEU A 46 15.52 -16.99 -19.37
CA LEU A 46 15.42 -15.69 -18.72
C LEU A 46 16.07 -14.63 -19.63
N LEU A 47 15.27 -13.73 -20.15
CA LEU A 47 15.71 -12.63 -21.01
C LEU A 47 15.94 -11.33 -20.22
N HIS A 48 15.16 -11.15 -19.16
CA HIS A 48 15.28 -10.03 -18.23
C HIS A 48 14.86 -10.51 -16.84
N ILE A 49 15.33 -9.89 -15.73
CA ILE A 49 14.91 -10.31 -14.37
C ILE A 49 13.39 -10.36 -14.21
N TYR A 50 12.64 -9.59 -14.99
CA TYR A 50 11.18 -9.52 -14.98
C TYR A 50 10.51 -10.34 -16.07
N LEU A 51 11.26 -11.09 -16.91
CA LEU A 51 10.67 -11.78 -18.05
C LEU A 51 11.46 -13.03 -18.48
N LYS A 52 10.77 -14.16 -18.53
CA LYS A 52 11.25 -15.40 -19.16
C LYS A 52 10.29 -15.87 -20.25
N ILE A 53 10.83 -16.63 -21.22
CA ILE A 53 10.07 -17.24 -22.33
C ILE A 53 10.40 -18.71 -22.38
N ASP A 54 9.38 -19.58 -22.45
CA ASP A 54 9.53 -21.02 -22.56
C ASP A 54 9.47 -21.54 -24.01
N ASP A 55 9.69 -22.85 -24.17
CA ASP A 55 9.67 -23.56 -25.44
C ASP A 55 8.27 -23.64 -26.10
N GLN A 56 7.21 -23.36 -25.32
CA GLN A 56 5.83 -23.26 -25.80
C GLN A 56 5.42 -21.81 -26.17
N ASN A 57 6.39 -20.91 -26.27
CA ASN A 57 6.20 -19.50 -26.57
C ASN A 57 5.40 -18.73 -25.50
N ARG A 58 5.29 -19.25 -24.27
CA ARG A 58 4.67 -18.54 -23.17
C ARG A 58 5.67 -17.55 -22.57
N ALA A 59 5.25 -16.32 -22.41
CA ALA A 59 6.01 -15.26 -21.77
C ALA A 59 5.52 -15.08 -20.34
N THR A 60 6.39 -15.32 -19.34
CA THR A 60 6.05 -15.22 -17.92
C THR A 60 6.68 -13.96 -17.33
N ALA A 61 5.83 -13.07 -16.83
CA ALA A 61 6.22 -11.90 -16.06
C ALA A 61 6.62 -12.33 -14.64
N ILE A 62 7.81 -11.91 -14.17
CA ILE A 62 8.29 -12.13 -12.80
C ILE A 62 8.13 -10.82 -12.07
N LEU A 63 7.20 -10.76 -11.12
CA LEU A 63 6.68 -9.50 -10.58
C LEU A 63 7.06 -9.32 -9.10
N PRO A 64 7.77 -8.23 -8.73
CA PRO A 64 8.20 -7.97 -7.35
C PRO A 64 7.11 -7.33 -6.49
N HIS A 65 5.84 -7.68 -6.74
CA HIS A 65 4.69 -7.18 -6.02
C HIS A 65 3.73 -8.31 -5.66
N SER A 66 3.35 -8.34 -4.38
CA SER A 66 2.44 -9.32 -3.83
C SER A 66 0.99 -9.03 -4.24
N GLU A 67 0.19 -10.08 -4.45
CA GLU A 67 -1.23 -9.99 -4.77
C GLU A 67 -2.08 -10.15 -3.51
N MET A 68 -2.85 -9.11 -3.21
CA MET A 68 -3.75 -9.05 -2.05
C MET A 68 -5.21 -8.76 -2.44
N GLY A 69 -5.55 -8.98 -3.71
CA GLY A 69 -6.86 -8.70 -4.29
C GLY A 69 -6.91 -7.48 -5.22
N GLN A 70 -5.86 -6.65 -5.21
CA GLN A 70 -5.81 -5.40 -5.96
C GLN A 70 -5.62 -5.56 -7.49
N GLY A 71 -5.21 -6.75 -7.97
CA GLY A 71 -5.03 -7.01 -9.40
C GLY A 71 -3.77 -6.39 -10.02
N ALA A 72 -2.80 -5.99 -9.18
CA ALA A 72 -1.56 -5.37 -9.65
C ALA A 72 -0.76 -6.29 -10.57
N GLN A 73 -0.73 -7.59 -10.28
CA GLN A 73 0.00 -8.57 -11.09
C GLN A 73 -0.56 -8.64 -12.52
N THR A 74 -1.89 -8.62 -12.69
CA THR A 74 -2.50 -8.58 -14.03
C THR A 74 -2.16 -7.28 -14.77
N ALA A 75 -2.28 -6.12 -14.12
CA ALA A 75 -1.98 -4.84 -14.75
C ALA A 75 -0.50 -4.70 -15.14
N LEU A 76 0.43 -5.15 -14.29
CA LEU A 76 1.86 -5.19 -14.61
C LEU A 76 2.16 -6.13 -15.79
N THR A 77 1.48 -7.28 -15.85
CA THR A 77 1.57 -8.21 -16.98
C THR A 77 1.06 -7.56 -18.28
N GLN A 78 -0.03 -6.75 -18.24
CA GLN A 78 -0.49 -5.97 -19.39
C GLN A 78 0.56 -4.95 -19.86
N MET A 79 1.24 -4.27 -18.92
CA MET A 79 2.30 -3.30 -19.26
C MET A 79 3.50 -3.98 -19.94
N LEU A 80 3.87 -5.16 -19.47
CA LEU A 80 4.94 -5.95 -20.07
C LEU A 80 4.53 -6.48 -21.46
N ALA A 81 3.32 -7.05 -21.57
CA ALA A 81 2.78 -7.58 -22.80
C ALA A 81 2.67 -6.50 -23.90
N GLU A 82 2.25 -5.29 -23.53
CA GLU A 82 2.17 -4.14 -24.44
C GLU A 82 3.52 -3.87 -25.09
N GLU A 83 4.57 -3.70 -24.28
CA GLU A 83 5.89 -3.34 -24.81
C GLU A 83 6.60 -4.50 -25.50
N LEU A 84 6.24 -5.73 -25.17
CA LEU A 84 6.77 -6.95 -25.80
C LEU A 84 6.06 -7.29 -27.13
N ASP A 85 4.93 -6.67 -27.47
CA ASP A 85 4.03 -7.11 -28.54
C ASP A 85 3.55 -8.55 -28.35
N ALA A 86 3.29 -8.94 -27.10
CA ALA A 86 2.93 -10.30 -26.76
C ALA A 86 1.44 -10.59 -27.00
N ASP A 87 1.15 -11.85 -27.35
CA ASP A 87 -0.20 -12.39 -27.30
C ASP A 87 -0.63 -12.55 -25.84
N TRP A 88 -1.76 -11.93 -25.45
CA TRP A 88 -2.26 -11.99 -24.09
C TRP A 88 -2.53 -13.42 -23.60
N ASP A 89 -2.99 -14.30 -24.46
CA ASP A 89 -3.31 -15.68 -24.10
C ASP A 89 -2.05 -16.52 -23.81
N LEU A 90 -0.88 -16.07 -24.28
CA LEU A 90 0.43 -16.66 -24.00
C LEU A 90 1.14 -16.01 -22.81
N MET A 91 0.59 -14.93 -22.26
CA MET A 91 1.16 -14.31 -21.06
C MET A 91 0.85 -15.12 -19.80
N ARG A 92 1.81 -15.15 -18.91
CA ARG A 92 1.71 -15.70 -17.54
C ARG A 92 2.38 -14.74 -16.57
N PHE A 93 2.17 -14.94 -15.30
CA PHE A 93 2.95 -14.26 -14.26
C PHE A 93 3.31 -15.22 -13.13
N GLU A 94 4.35 -14.86 -12.42
CA GLU A 94 4.73 -15.42 -11.13
C GLU A 94 5.22 -14.30 -10.21
N GLU A 95 5.08 -14.48 -8.90
CA GLU A 95 5.65 -13.54 -7.95
C GLU A 95 7.16 -13.77 -7.85
N ALA A 96 7.91 -12.68 -7.82
CA ALA A 96 9.36 -12.72 -7.67
C ALA A 96 9.74 -13.27 -6.28
N PRO A 97 10.80 -14.06 -6.17
CA PRO A 97 11.29 -14.54 -4.89
C PRO A 97 11.71 -13.38 -3.98
N ALA A 98 11.73 -13.65 -2.67
CA ALA A 98 12.21 -12.71 -1.65
C ALA A 98 13.74 -12.55 -1.74
N ASP A 99 14.22 -11.80 -2.73
CA ASP A 99 15.65 -11.67 -3.05
C ASP A 99 16.01 -10.22 -3.43
N GLY A 100 17.23 -9.81 -3.10
CA GLY A 100 17.76 -8.47 -3.35
C GLY A 100 17.73 -8.05 -4.83
N ALA A 101 17.83 -9.01 -5.78
CA ALA A 101 17.69 -8.73 -7.20
C ALA A 101 16.32 -8.13 -7.57
N TYR A 102 15.30 -8.40 -6.76
CA TYR A 102 13.91 -7.92 -6.92
C TYR A 102 13.53 -6.79 -5.95
N ALA A 103 14.50 -6.22 -5.24
CA ALA A 103 14.24 -5.05 -4.39
C ALA A 103 13.66 -3.88 -5.20
N ASN A 104 12.76 -3.10 -4.59
CA ASN A 104 12.02 -2.03 -5.27
C ASN A 104 12.91 -0.82 -5.57
N MET A 105 13.76 -0.94 -6.57
CA MET A 105 14.60 0.14 -7.08
C MET A 105 13.76 1.36 -7.49
N ALA A 106 12.57 1.15 -8.09
CA ALA A 106 11.64 2.22 -8.46
C ALA A 106 11.21 3.07 -7.26
N LEU A 107 10.94 2.42 -6.13
CA LEU A 107 10.61 3.08 -4.88
C LEU A 107 11.79 3.92 -4.38
N GLY A 108 12.98 3.31 -4.31
CA GLY A 108 14.20 3.99 -3.91
C GLY A 108 14.50 5.20 -4.80
N ARG A 109 14.37 5.05 -6.12
CA ARG A 109 14.57 6.14 -7.08
C ARG A 109 13.56 7.28 -6.90
N GLY A 110 12.28 6.96 -6.68
CA GLY A 110 11.23 7.94 -6.43
C GLY A 110 11.46 8.73 -5.14
N TYR A 111 11.90 8.06 -4.06
CA TYR A 111 12.19 8.73 -2.80
C TYR A 111 13.47 9.57 -2.81
N LEU A 112 14.54 9.08 -3.46
CA LEU A 112 15.85 9.74 -3.43
C LEU A 112 15.99 10.81 -4.51
N PHE A 113 15.37 10.62 -5.67
CA PHE A 113 15.62 11.40 -6.87
C PHE A 113 14.33 11.84 -7.58
N ALA A 114 13.25 12.08 -6.85
CA ALA A 114 11.98 12.54 -7.41
C ALA A 114 12.18 13.78 -8.30
N GLY A 115 11.79 13.68 -9.57
CA GLY A 115 11.90 14.78 -10.54
C GLY A 115 13.30 15.01 -11.11
N VAL A 116 14.32 14.22 -10.75
CA VAL A 116 15.67 14.33 -11.33
C VAL A 116 15.79 13.46 -12.58
N ASN A 117 16.09 14.11 -13.71
CA ASN A 117 16.44 13.43 -14.96
C ASN A 117 17.96 13.26 -15.05
N PHE A 118 18.42 12.02 -15.11
CA PHE A 118 19.83 11.70 -15.29
C PHE A 118 20.16 11.54 -16.78
N PRO A 119 21.35 11.93 -17.25
CA PRO A 119 21.84 11.56 -18.57
C PRO A 119 21.90 10.03 -18.71
N ASP A 120 21.51 9.49 -19.87
CA ASP A 120 21.44 8.05 -20.14
C ASP A 120 22.70 7.27 -19.76
N ALA A 121 23.86 7.86 -19.97
CA ALA A 121 25.15 7.25 -19.64
C ALA A 121 25.36 6.95 -18.14
N VAL A 122 24.68 7.67 -17.23
CA VAL A 122 24.81 7.47 -15.78
C VAL A 122 23.64 6.72 -15.16
N VAL A 123 22.53 6.56 -15.88
CA VAL A 123 21.33 5.86 -15.41
C VAL A 123 21.66 4.45 -14.86
N PRO A 124 22.42 3.60 -15.54
CA PRO A 124 22.73 2.26 -15.03
C PRO A 124 23.50 2.27 -13.71
N THR A 125 24.36 3.27 -13.50
CA THR A 125 25.12 3.42 -12.26
C THR A 125 24.23 3.88 -11.11
N VAL A 126 23.35 4.84 -11.36
CA VAL A 126 22.37 5.34 -10.38
C VAL A 126 21.41 4.22 -9.99
N ASP A 127 20.85 3.51 -10.96
CA ASP A 127 19.92 2.43 -10.73
C ASP A 127 20.57 1.28 -9.95
N GLY A 128 21.83 0.92 -10.25
CA GLY A 128 22.58 -0.08 -9.50
C GLY A 128 22.86 0.33 -8.04
N LEU A 129 23.13 1.62 -7.78
CA LEU A 129 23.28 2.13 -6.42
C LEU A 129 21.95 2.08 -5.65
N VAL A 130 20.88 2.53 -6.29
CA VAL A 130 19.53 2.53 -5.69
C VAL A 130 19.06 1.09 -5.41
N LEU A 131 19.34 0.14 -6.31
CA LEU A 131 19.01 -1.27 -6.09
C LEU A 131 19.73 -1.83 -4.85
N LYS A 132 21.03 -1.57 -4.70
CA LYS A 132 21.80 -1.99 -3.52
C LYS A 132 21.27 -1.38 -2.23
N LEU A 133 20.87 -0.11 -2.27
CA LEU A 133 20.27 0.55 -1.12
C LEU A 133 18.88 -0.04 -0.80
N ALA A 134 18.07 -0.28 -1.81
CA ALA A 134 16.75 -0.91 -1.65
C ALA A 134 16.87 -2.34 -1.09
N ASP A 135 17.86 -3.10 -1.56
CA ASP A 135 18.19 -4.42 -1.03
C ASP A 135 18.64 -4.34 0.44
N ALA A 136 19.61 -3.49 0.76
CA ALA A 136 20.10 -3.30 2.13
C ALA A 136 19.01 -2.85 3.11
N LEU A 137 17.97 -2.17 2.62
CA LEU A 137 16.80 -1.74 3.39
C LEU A 137 15.65 -2.77 3.36
N GLY A 138 15.84 -3.92 2.71
CA GLY A 138 14.80 -4.95 2.60
C GLY A 138 13.55 -4.49 1.87
N MET A 139 13.69 -3.66 0.84
CA MET A 139 12.56 -3.01 0.18
C MET A 139 12.01 -3.84 -0.99
N GLN A 140 11.15 -4.82 -0.73
CA GLN A 140 10.31 -5.47 -1.74
C GLN A 140 8.83 -5.24 -1.38
N ILE A 141 8.48 -3.96 -1.25
CA ILE A 141 7.23 -3.50 -0.64
C ILE A 141 6.12 -3.40 -1.67
N THR A 142 4.94 -3.91 -1.32
CA THR A 142 3.67 -3.69 -2.03
C THR A 142 2.78 -2.81 -1.18
N GLY A 143 2.70 -1.53 -1.52
CA GLY A 143 1.93 -0.51 -0.81
C GLY A 143 2.11 0.86 -1.48
N GLY A 144 1.41 1.88 -1.00
CA GLY A 144 1.50 3.25 -1.51
C GLY A 144 1.15 3.37 -3.00
N SER A 145 0.33 2.44 -3.51
CA SER A 145 -0.08 2.37 -4.92
C SER A 145 1.08 2.39 -5.93
N MET A 146 2.26 1.87 -5.54
CA MET A 146 3.51 2.01 -6.31
C MET A 146 3.68 1.00 -7.43
N SER A 147 2.88 -0.07 -7.46
CA SER A 147 3.04 -1.13 -8.46
C SER A 147 2.98 -0.58 -9.89
N ILE A 148 1.95 0.20 -10.23
CA ILE A 148 1.78 0.77 -11.57
C ILE A 148 2.57 2.07 -11.73
N ARG A 149 2.40 3.03 -10.80
CA ARG A 149 2.97 4.38 -10.93
C ARG A 149 4.50 4.43 -10.87
N SER A 150 5.13 3.42 -10.29
CA SER A 150 6.59 3.35 -10.17
C SER A 150 7.15 2.13 -10.90
N THR A 151 6.95 0.93 -10.39
CA THR A 151 7.54 -0.30 -10.95
C THR A 151 7.04 -0.56 -12.38
N GLY A 152 5.75 -0.45 -12.61
CA GLY A 152 5.16 -0.66 -13.93
C GLY A 152 5.63 0.36 -14.95
N GLN A 153 5.47 1.66 -14.62
CA GLN A 153 5.75 2.75 -15.56
C GLN A 153 7.23 2.83 -15.96
N TYR A 154 8.15 2.62 -15.02
CA TYR A 154 9.58 2.85 -15.26
C TYR A 154 10.39 1.59 -15.52
N PHE A 155 9.98 0.42 -15.01
CA PHE A 155 10.79 -0.81 -15.08
C PHE A 155 10.14 -1.94 -15.87
N ILE A 156 8.88 -2.26 -15.62
CA ILE A 156 8.21 -3.37 -16.32
C ILE A 156 8.03 -3.06 -17.81
N ARG A 157 7.63 -1.84 -18.16
CA ARG A 157 7.56 -1.40 -19.56
C ARG A 157 8.93 -1.44 -20.23
N ALA A 158 9.96 -0.91 -19.54
CA ALA A 158 11.31 -0.95 -20.06
C ALA A 158 11.81 -2.38 -20.29
N ALA A 159 11.50 -3.30 -19.38
CA ALA A 159 11.84 -4.72 -19.54
C ALA A 159 11.20 -5.35 -20.79
N GLY A 160 9.89 -5.12 -21.00
CA GLY A 160 9.18 -5.60 -22.20
C GLY A 160 9.78 -5.06 -23.50
N ALA A 161 10.06 -3.76 -23.54
CA ALA A 161 10.66 -3.12 -24.72
C ALA A 161 12.10 -3.60 -24.97
N ALA A 162 12.92 -3.74 -23.94
CA ALA A 162 14.30 -4.24 -24.05
C ALA A 162 14.32 -5.68 -24.60
N VAL A 163 13.45 -6.55 -24.08
CA VAL A 163 13.35 -7.94 -24.57
C VAL A 163 12.86 -7.99 -26.00
N ARG A 164 11.91 -7.15 -26.40
CA ARG A 164 11.50 -7.03 -27.81
C ARG A 164 12.70 -6.68 -28.71
N GLU A 165 13.51 -5.69 -28.32
CA GLU A 165 14.74 -5.30 -29.05
C GLU A 165 15.75 -6.46 -29.11
N MET A 166 15.93 -7.22 -28.02
CA MET A 166 16.81 -8.39 -27.99
C MET A 166 16.34 -9.50 -28.95
N LEU A 167 15.03 -9.78 -29.01
CA LEU A 167 14.44 -10.75 -29.94
C LEU A 167 14.59 -10.32 -31.39
N VAL A 168 14.36 -9.05 -31.70
CA VAL A 168 14.58 -8.47 -33.04
C VAL A 168 16.05 -8.59 -33.45
N ASN A 169 16.98 -8.29 -32.53
CA ASN A 169 18.42 -8.44 -32.79
C ASN A 169 18.81 -9.89 -33.09
N ALA A 170 18.30 -10.85 -32.30
CA ALA A 170 18.57 -12.26 -32.51
C ALA A 170 18.03 -12.77 -33.86
N ALA A 171 16.81 -12.36 -34.23
CA ALA A 171 16.21 -12.72 -35.52
C ALA A 171 16.92 -12.05 -36.71
N SER A 172 17.31 -10.76 -36.57
CA SER A 172 18.09 -10.04 -37.59
C SER A 172 19.38 -10.76 -37.91
N LYS A 173 20.14 -11.18 -36.91
CA LYS A 173 21.36 -11.98 -37.09
C LYS A 173 21.12 -13.32 -37.78
N ALA A 174 20.08 -14.04 -37.35
CA ALA A 174 19.75 -15.37 -37.88
C ALA A 174 19.20 -15.29 -39.32
N TRP A 175 18.42 -14.29 -39.64
CA TRP A 175 17.84 -14.12 -40.98
C TRP A 175 18.74 -13.35 -41.94
N GLY A 176 19.77 -12.68 -41.45
CA GLY A 176 20.68 -11.84 -42.26
C GLY A 176 19.99 -10.62 -42.84
N VAL A 177 19.07 -9.98 -42.09
CA VAL A 177 18.30 -8.81 -42.50
C VAL A 177 18.43 -7.66 -41.50
N PRO A 178 18.24 -6.40 -41.90
CA PRO A 178 18.25 -5.26 -40.99
C PRO A 178 17.17 -5.37 -39.90
N GLN A 179 17.46 -4.83 -38.70
CA GLN A 179 16.52 -4.87 -37.56
C GLN A 179 15.24 -4.08 -37.84
N ASP A 180 15.32 -2.97 -38.52
CA ASP A 180 14.20 -2.09 -38.88
C ASP A 180 13.22 -2.70 -39.95
N GLU A 181 13.62 -3.80 -40.62
CA GLU A 181 12.75 -4.57 -41.48
C GLU A 181 11.97 -5.68 -40.71
N ILE A 182 12.28 -5.88 -39.40
CA ILE A 182 11.62 -6.87 -38.56
C ILE A 182 10.56 -6.20 -37.70
N ARG A 183 9.31 -6.57 -37.86
CA ARG A 183 8.23 -6.16 -36.94
C ARG A 183 7.86 -7.29 -35.99
N THR A 184 7.30 -6.89 -34.85
CA THR A 184 6.77 -7.80 -33.82
C THR A 184 5.26 -7.66 -33.70
N ALA A 185 4.57 -8.77 -33.48
CA ALA A 185 3.15 -8.80 -33.15
C ALA A 185 2.75 -10.20 -32.64
N ASN A 186 1.84 -10.26 -31.63
CA ASN A 186 1.26 -11.50 -31.12
C ASN A 186 2.30 -12.58 -30.79
N SER A 187 3.34 -12.22 -30.03
CA SER A 187 4.45 -13.10 -29.63
C SER A 187 5.22 -13.71 -30.82
N ARG A 188 5.30 -13.00 -31.94
CA ARG A 188 6.01 -13.44 -33.13
C ARG A 188 6.81 -12.31 -33.79
N LEU A 189 7.86 -12.70 -34.50
CA LEU A 189 8.69 -11.85 -35.36
C LEU A 189 8.30 -12.10 -36.85
N TYR A 190 8.32 -11.03 -37.63
CA TYR A 190 7.98 -11.05 -39.07
C TYR A 190 8.97 -10.22 -39.86
N HIS A 191 9.39 -10.74 -40.99
CA HIS A 191 10.10 -10.01 -42.04
C HIS A 191 9.28 -10.10 -43.33
N ASP A 192 8.46 -9.07 -43.58
CA ASP A 192 7.44 -9.09 -44.62
C ASP A 192 8.03 -9.21 -46.02
N THR A 193 9.19 -8.61 -46.29
CA THR A 193 9.88 -8.68 -47.59
C THR A 193 10.24 -10.13 -48.01
N SER A 194 10.67 -10.97 -47.06
CA SER A 194 10.99 -12.37 -47.39
C SER A 194 9.90 -13.36 -46.98
N GLY A 195 8.77 -12.90 -46.44
CA GLY A 195 7.69 -13.75 -45.95
C GLY A 195 8.04 -14.62 -44.74
N ARG A 196 9.19 -14.38 -44.07
CA ARG A 196 9.61 -15.14 -42.87
C ARG A 196 8.82 -14.71 -41.66
N SER A 197 8.46 -15.67 -40.82
CA SER A 197 7.92 -15.42 -39.51
C SER A 197 8.30 -16.53 -38.53
N ALA A 198 8.50 -16.19 -37.24
CA ALA A 198 8.82 -17.16 -36.23
C ALA A 198 8.25 -16.74 -34.86
N PRO A 199 7.92 -17.69 -33.97
CA PRO A 199 7.55 -17.39 -32.57
C PRO A 199 8.77 -16.87 -31.80
N TYR A 200 8.54 -16.16 -30.70
CA TYR A 200 9.61 -15.66 -29.83
C TYR A 200 10.46 -16.79 -29.22
N SER A 201 9.84 -17.94 -28.94
CA SER A 201 10.55 -19.11 -28.39
C SER A 201 11.71 -19.60 -29.27
N GLU A 202 11.63 -19.46 -30.60
CA GLU A 202 12.70 -19.84 -31.52
C GLU A 202 13.98 -19.02 -31.31
N PHE A 203 13.84 -17.76 -30.89
CA PHE A 203 14.95 -16.85 -30.67
C PHE A 203 15.27 -16.58 -29.21
N ALA A 204 14.47 -17.07 -28.25
CA ALA A 204 14.61 -16.78 -26.84
C ALA A 204 16.01 -17.08 -26.29
N ALA A 205 16.57 -18.26 -26.60
CA ALA A 205 17.92 -18.63 -26.17
C ALA A 205 19.04 -17.76 -26.79
N ALA A 206 18.86 -17.32 -28.03
CA ALA A 206 19.80 -16.40 -28.66
C ALA A 206 19.65 -14.97 -28.14
N ALA A 207 18.41 -14.52 -27.92
CA ALA A 207 18.10 -13.23 -27.36
C ALA A 207 18.64 -13.07 -25.93
N ALA A 208 18.58 -14.12 -25.09
CA ALA A 208 19.11 -14.09 -23.73
C ALA A 208 20.62 -13.80 -23.65
N ARG A 209 21.34 -13.94 -24.77
CA ARG A 209 22.78 -13.60 -24.89
C ARG A 209 23.05 -12.16 -25.38
N VAL A 210 21.98 -11.44 -25.72
CA VAL A 210 22.08 -10.03 -26.17
C VAL A 210 22.01 -9.16 -24.93
N THR A 211 22.95 -8.20 -24.81
CA THR A 211 22.91 -7.21 -23.75
C THR A 211 21.67 -6.32 -23.96
N PRO A 212 20.76 -6.20 -22.97
CA PRO A 212 19.58 -5.36 -23.09
C PRO A 212 19.96 -3.87 -23.19
N SER A 213 19.17 -3.10 -23.94
CA SER A 213 19.29 -1.64 -23.95
C SER A 213 18.95 -1.06 -22.58
N SER A 214 19.74 -0.11 -22.09
CA SER A 214 19.43 0.66 -20.88
C SER A 214 18.34 1.72 -21.11
N THR A 215 18.10 2.10 -22.37
CA THR A 215 17.10 3.08 -22.80
C THR A 215 16.27 2.55 -23.97
N PRO A 216 15.50 1.45 -23.75
CA PRO A 216 14.71 0.83 -24.83
C PRO A 216 13.60 1.77 -25.28
N LYS A 217 13.23 1.68 -26.56
CA LYS A 217 12.20 2.51 -27.14
C LYS A 217 10.82 2.05 -26.70
N LEU A 218 10.18 2.85 -25.83
CA LEU A 218 8.81 2.60 -25.37
C LEU A 218 7.77 3.04 -26.39
N LYS A 219 6.63 2.36 -26.41
CA LYS A 219 5.45 2.77 -27.15
C LYS A 219 4.83 4.04 -26.55
N LYS A 220 4.21 4.85 -27.39
CA LYS A 220 3.40 6.01 -26.98
C LYS A 220 1.95 5.60 -26.74
N THR A 221 1.22 6.36 -25.94
CA THR A 221 -0.19 6.08 -25.56
C THR A 221 -1.09 5.74 -26.78
N GLY A 222 -0.95 6.44 -27.90
CA GLY A 222 -1.74 6.16 -29.12
C GLY A 222 -1.39 4.85 -29.83
N GLN A 223 -0.38 4.11 -29.39
CA GLN A 223 0.07 2.84 -29.96
C GLN A 223 -0.34 1.63 -29.11
N PHE A 224 -0.98 1.86 -27.94
CA PHE A 224 -1.32 0.79 -27.03
C PHE A 224 -2.47 -0.06 -27.57
N THR A 225 -2.31 -1.39 -27.46
CA THR A 225 -3.27 -2.40 -27.92
C THR A 225 -3.69 -3.37 -26.82
N VAL A 226 -2.89 -3.48 -25.76
CA VAL A 226 -3.12 -4.33 -24.57
C VAL A 226 -3.46 -3.47 -23.36
N MET A 227 -2.65 -2.46 -23.10
CA MET A 227 -2.96 -1.45 -22.07
C MET A 227 -4.20 -0.64 -22.50
N GLY A 228 -5.04 -0.29 -21.53
CA GLY A 228 -6.31 0.40 -21.79
C GLY A 228 -7.46 -0.53 -22.15
N GLN A 229 -7.21 -1.83 -22.24
CA GLN A 229 -8.23 -2.85 -22.46
C GLN A 229 -8.57 -3.57 -21.16
N SER A 230 -9.84 -3.90 -20.98
CA SER A 230 -10.29 -4.77 -19.89
C SER A 230 -9.94 -6.22 -20.22
N LYS A 231 -8.82 -6.68 -19.69
CA LYS A 231 -8.37 -8.06 -19.86
C LYS A 231 -8.80 -8.92 -18.66
N PRO A 232 -9.15 -10.19 -18.86
CA PRO A 232 -9.42 -11.10 -17.76
C PRO A 232 -8.22 -11.18 -16.82
N ARG A 233 -8.46 -11.17 -15.52
CA ARG A 233 -7.41 -11.36 -14.50
C ARG A 233 -6.96 -12.81 -14.52
N HIS A 234 -5.64 -13.02 -14.53
CA HIS A 234 -5.04 -14.36 -14.57
C HIS A 234 -5.17 -15.12 -13.24
N ASP A 235 -5.37 -14.41 -12.12
CA ASP A 235 -5.47 -14.98 -10.78
C ASP A 235 -6.91 -15.42 -10.41
N ILE A 236 -7.94 -14.94 -11.10
CA ILE A 236 -9.34 -15.25 -10.78
C ILE A 236 -9.69 -16.75 -10.96
N PRO A 237 -9.31 -17.43 -12.03
CA PRO A 237 -9.68 -18.84 -12.20
C PRO A 237 -9.28 -19.69 -11.00
N SER A 238 -8.03 -19.60 -10.54
CA SER A 238 -7.56 -20.36 -9.39
C SER A 238 -8.25 -20.00 -8.08
N LYS A 239 -8.68 -18.73 -7.93
CA LYS A 239 -9.39 -18.26 -6.73
C LYS A 239 -10.83 -18.75 -6.65
N VAL A 240 -11.49 -19.00 -7.79
CA VAL A 240 -12.89 -19.46 -7.81
C VAL A 240 -13.03 -20.98 -7.91
N ASP A 241 -12.01 -21.70 -8.39
CA ASP A 241 -11.99 -23.16 -8.42
C ASP A 241 -11.34 -23.79 -7.18
N GLY A 242 -10.80 -22.96 -6.27
CA GLY A 242 -10.17 -23.39 -5.01
C GLY A 242 -8.71 -23.88 -5.16
N THR A 243 -8.07 -23.67 -6.31
CA THR A 243 -6.65 -24.07 -6.53
C THR A 243 -5.65 -22.99 -6.14
N ALA A 244 -6.11 -21.74 -5.92
CA ALA A 244 -5.27 -20.68 -5.40
C ALA A 244 -4.74 -21.03 -4.00
N MET A 245 -3.43 -20.81 -3.80
CA MET A 245 -2.78 -21.06 -2.52
C MET A 245 -2.64 -19.77 -1.73
N PHE A 246 -3.19 -19.77 -0.52
CA PHE A 246 -2.98 -18.77 0.51
C PHE A 246 -2.08 -19.33 1.61
N ALA A 247 -1.55 -18.47 2.46
CA ALA A 247 -0.66 -18.93 3.53
C ALA A 247 -1.36 -19.91 4.50
N MET A 248 -2.68 -19.76 4.70
CA MET A 248 -3.49 -20.68 5.53
C MET A 248 -3.62 -22.09 4.94
N ASP A 249 -3.45 -22.25 3.62
CA ASP A 249 -3.62 -23.54 2.93
C ASP A 249 -2.37 -24.42 3.00
N VAL A 250 -1.24 -23.86 3.46
CA VAL A 250 0.04 -24.56 3.53
C VAL A 250 -0.04 -25.78 4.46
N LYS A 251 0.38 -26.93 3.95
CA LYS A 251 0.49 -28.19 4.70
C LYS A 251 1.89 -28.76 4.58
N ARG A 252 2.47 -29.15 5.71
CA ARG A 252 3.80 -29.78 5.80
C ARG A 252 3.71 -31.11 6.54
N PRO A 253 4.54 -32.10 6.18
CA PRO A 253 4.60 -33.36 6.90
C PRO A 253 4.90 -33.14 8.38
N GLY A 254 4.12 -33.74 9.26
CA GLY A 254 4.32 -33.62 10.71
C GLY A 254 4.01 -32.26 11.32
N MET A 255 3.36 -31.36 10.57
CA MET A 255 2.99 -30.02 11.01
C MET A 255 2.07 -30.02 12.22
N VAL A 256 2.27 -29.06 13.10
CA VAL A 256 1.41 -28.77 14.26
C VAL A 256 0.90 -27.31 14.18
N TYR A 257 -0.03 -26.97 15.05
CA TYR A 257 -0.74 -25.70 14.99
C TYR A 257 -0.54 -24.89 16.28
N ALA A 258 -0.41 -23.61 16.14
CA ALA A 258 -0.29 -22.70 17.27
C ALA A 258 -1.41 -21.64 17.26
N ALA A 259 -1.94 -21.39 18.45
CA ALA A 259 -2.74 -20.21 18.78
C ALA A 259 -1.94 -19.34 19.75
N ILE A 260 -2.10 -18.02 19.68
CA ILE A 260 -1.31 -17.07 20.45
C ILE A 260 -2.21 -16.05 21.15
N ARG A 261 -1.75 -15.56 22.32
CA ARG A 261 -2.32 -14.42 23.02
C ARG A 261 -1.19 -13.49 23.43
N ARG A 262 -1.28 -12.24 23.05
CA ARG A 262 -0.35 -11.18 23.41
C ARG A 262 -0.87 -10.39 24.61
N THR A 263 0.03 -9.64 25.24
CA THR A 263 -0.37 -8.68 26.25
C THR A 263 -1.46 -7.74 25.74
N PRO A 264 -2.52 -7.45 26.51
CA PRO A 264 -3.57 -6.54 26.07
C PRO A 264 -3.13 -5.09 25.94
N VAL A 265 -2.10 -4.67 26.68
CA VAL A 265 -1.53 -3.33 26.60
C VAL A 265 -0.22 -3.38 25.81
N ALA A 266 -0.06 -2.50 24.83
CA ALA A 266 1.14 -2.47 24.01
C ALA A 266 2.40 -2.27 24.87
N GLY A 267 3.40 -3.13 24.66
CA GLY A 267 4.63 -3.15 25.43
C GLY A 267 4.54 -3.85 26.78
N GLY A 268 3.38 -4.37 27.18
CA GLY A 268 3.17 -5.03 28.47
C GLY A 268 3.98 -6.33 28.62
N THR A 269 4.17 -6.74 29.87
CA THR A 269 4.91 -7.94 30.25
C THR A 269 4.01 -8.96 30.95
N LEU A 270 4.36 -10.24 30.82
CA LEU A 270 3.68 -11.34 31.48
C LEU A 270 4.19 -11.47 32.92
N LEU A 271 3.32 -11.19 33.90
CA LEU A 271 3.64 -11.28 35.33
C LEU A 271 3.46 -12.68 35.87
N ARG A 272 2.40 -13.39 35.45
CA ARG A 272 2.11 -14.75 35.87
C ARG A 272 1.50 -15.58 34.73
N LEU A 273 1.91 -16.84 34.68
CA LEU A 273 1.37 -17.85 33.79
C LEU A 273 1.06 -19.12 34.61
N ASP A 274 -0.21 -19.55 34.61
CA ASP A 274 -0.57 -20.91 34.99
C ASP A 274 -1.09 -21.65 33.77
N ASP A 275 -0.31 -22.61 33.28
CA ASP A 275 -0.59 -23.40 32.09
C ASP A 275 -0.98 -24.85 32.43
N SER A 276 -1.16 -25.18 33.70
CA SER A 276 -1.42 -26.54 34.18
C SER A 276 -2.64 -27.17 33.55
N LYS A 277 -3.76 -26.43 33.44
CA LYS A 277 -4.98 -26.88 32.79
C LYS A 277 -4.79 -27.12 31.30
N ALA A 278 -4.13 -26.21 30.62
CA ALA A 278 -3.87 -26.29 29.18
C ALA A 278 -2.97 -27.49 28.85
N ARG A 279 -1.90 -27.70 29.58
CA ARG A 279 -0.98 -28.84 29.39
C ARG A 279 -1.63 -30.20 29.62
N ALA A 280 -2.67 -30.27 30.47
CA ALA A 280 -3.42 -31.49 30.70
C ALA A 280 -4.42 -31.83 29.59
N MET A 281 -4.68 -30.92 28.63
CA MET A 281 -5.64 -31.14 27.57
C MET A 281 -5.08 -32.06 26.48
N SER A 282 -5.90 -32.99 25.99
CA SER A 282 -5.48 -33.92 24.93
C SER A 282 -5.11 -33.19 23.65
N GLY A 283 -3.94 -33.57 23.10
CA GLY A 283 -3.42 -33.02 21.84
C GLY A 283 -2.60 -31.74 22.00
N VAL A 284 -2.50 -31.18 23.21
CA VAL A 284 -1.57 -30.10 23.52
C VAL A 284 -0.13 -30.64 23.55
N ILE A 285 0.76 -29.95 22.90
CA ILE A 285 2.18 -30.33 22.73
C ILE A 285 3.06 -29.46 23.62
N ASP A 286 2.88 -28.14 23.60
CA ASP A 286 3.64 -27.22 24.44
C ASP A 286 2.84 -25.92 24.72
N VAL A 287 3.23 -25.22 25.78
CA VAL A 287 2.83 -23.84 26.09
C VAL A 287 4.11 -23.01 26.18
N ILE A 288 4.22 -21.98 25.37
CA ILE A 288 5.46 -21.26 25.12
C ILE A 288 5.26 -19.78 25.46
N LYS A 289 6.00 -19.25 26.44
CA LYS A 289 6.16 -17.82 26.62
C LYS A 289 7.11 -17.28 25.54
N ILE A 290 6.74 -16.18 24.93
CA ILE A 290 7.56 -15.41 23.99
C ILE A 290 7.74 -14.02 24.59
N ASP A 291 8.99 -13.66 24.88
CA ASP A 291 9.32 -12.34 25.41
C ASP A 291 9.10 -11.25 24.34
N ALA A 292 8.99 -10.02 24.80
CA ALA A 292 8.75 -8.86 23.96
C ALA A 292 9.69 -8.81 22.75
N LEU A 293 9.09 -8.75 21.55
CA LEU A 293 9.82 -8.72 20.29
C LEU A 293 9.93 -7.31 19.76
N LYS A 294 11.10 -6.96 19.25
CA LYS A 294 11.26 -5.79 18.39
C LYS A 294 11.01 -6.23 16.95
N ALA A 295 9.98 -5.69 16.35
CA ALA A 295 9.69 -5.93 14.95
C ALA A 295 9.78 -4.64 14.16
N SER A 296 10.22 -4.73 12.91
CA SER A 296 10.23 -3.63 11.95
C SER A 296 9.00 -3.71 11.06
N GLY A 297 8.40 -2.57 10.83
CA GLY A 297 7.33 -2.39 9.85
C GLY A 297 7.68 -1.27 8.87
N MET A 298 6.82 -1.03 7.89
CA MET A 298 7.02 -0.03 6.85
C MET A 298 7.16 1.40 7.43
N LEU A 299 6.45 1.71 8.52
CA LEU A 299 6.46 3.03 9.16
C LEU A 299 7.36 3.13 10.40
N GLY A 300 8.09 2.07 10.77
CA GLY A 300 9.01 2.13 11.90
C GLY A 300 9.19 0.80 12.63
N ALA A 301 9.99 0.85 13.68
CA ALA A 301 10.16 -0.26 14.60
C ALA A 301 9.21 -0.10 15.80
N TYR A 302 8.67 -1.20 16.28
CA TYR A 302 7.82 -1.24 17.46
C TYR A 302 8.21 -2.42 18.36
N SER A 303 7.80 -2.37 19.61
CA SER A 303 7.91 -3.48 20.55
C SER A 303 6.55 -4.16 20.67
N ALA A 304 6.46 -5.39 20.18
CA ALA A 304 5.37 -6.26 20.59
C ALA A 304 5.68 -6.75 22.00
N GLY A 305 4.81 -6.47 22.97
CA GLY A 305 4.95 -6.98 24.33
C GLY A 305 4.98 -8.50 24.41
N ASP A 306 5.10 -9.03 25.62
CA ASP A 306 5.12 -10.49 25.83
C ASP A 306 3.88 -11.18 25.26
N SER A 307 4.03 -12.44 24.88
CA SER A 307 2.95 -13.29 24.42
C SER A 307 3.09 -14.73 24.90
N VAL A 308 1.97 -15.46 24.85
CA VAL A 308 1.93 -16.89 25.17
C VAL A 308 1.28 -17.61 24.02
N ALA A 309 1.95 -18.63 23.51
CA ALA A 309 1.43 -19.51 22.46
C ALA A 309 1.15 -20.92 23.02
N VAL A 310 0.06 -21.51 22.57
CA VAL A 310 -0.22 -22.93 22.80
C VAL A 310 -0.07 -23.67 21.49
N VAL A 311 0.70 -24.74 21.50
CA VAL A 311 0.92 -25.63 20.35
C VAL A 311 0.17 -26.94 20.55
N ALA A 312 -0.58 -27.34 19.53
CA ALA A 312 -1.36 -28.59 19.57
C ALA A 312 -1.36 -29.29 18.19
N ASP A 313 -1.93 -30.50 18.14
CA ASP A 313 -2.08 -31.29 16.91
C ASP A 313 -3.16 -30.73 15.95
N SER A 314 -3.96 -29.77 16.41
CA SER A 314 -4.92 -29.02 15.59
C SER A 314 -5.10 -27.58 16.13
N TYR A 315 -5.42 -26.64 15.24
CA TYR A 315 -5.69 -25.24 15.61
C TYR A 315 -6.81 -25.13 16.66
N TRP A 316 -7.89 -25.91 16.50
CA TRP A 316 -9.00 -25.91 17.44
C TRP A 316 -8.56 -26.29 18.86
N ARG A 317 -7.71 -27.32 19.02
CA ARG A 317 -7.17 -27.71 20.33
C ARG A 317 -6.23 -26.65 20.91
N ALA A 318 -5.40 -26.04 20.07
CA ALA A 318 -4.53 -24.94 20.49
C ALA A 318 -5.34 -23.76 21.03
N GLU A 319 -6.39 -23.33 20.31
CA GLU A 319 -7.27 -22.23 20.71
C GLU A 319 -8.08 -22.55 21.99
N LYS A 320 -8.60 -23.77 22.11
CA LYS A 320 -9.30 -24.21 23.33
C LYS A 320 -8.39 -24.25 24.54
N ALA A 321 -7.16 -24.68 24.37
CA ALA A 321 -6.18 -24.72 25.45
C ALA A 321 -5.68 -23.31 25.82
N LEU A 322 -5.53 -22.42 24.83
CA LEU A 322 -5.21 -21.02 25.05
C LEU A 322 -6.29 -20.31 25.89
N ALA A 323 -7.55 -20.69 25.71
CA ALA A 323 -8.68 -20.09 26.43
C ALA A 323 -8.72 -20.44 27.93
N VAL A 324 -8.05 -21.51 28.37
CA VAL A 324 -8.04 -21.93 29.79
C VAL A 324 -6.76 -21.54 30.53
N LEU A 325 -5.83 -20.84 29.85
CA LEU A 325 -4.65 -20.26 30.51
C LEU A 325 -5.07 -19.19 31.51
N GLU A 326 -4.44 -19.20 32.69
CA GLU A 326 -4.57 -18.13 33.66
C GLU A 326 -3.36 -17.19 33.51
N LEU A 327 -3.61 -16.00 32.97
CA LEU A 327 -2.59 -15.03 32.59
C LEU A 327 -2.80 -13.73 33.37
N GLU A 328 -1.70 -13.22 33.97
CA GLU A 328 -1.68 -11.90 34.58
C GLU A 328 -0.66 -11.04 33.83
N TRP A 329 -1.08 -9.88 33.37
CA TRP A 329 -0.27 -8.98 32.54
C TRP A 329 -0.01 -7.67 33.28
N SER A 330 1.14 -7.05 33.03
CA SER A 330 1.37 -5.67 33.45
C SER A 330 0.54 -4.73 32.55
N THR A 331 0.11 -3.63 33.13
CA THR A 331 -0.58 -2.55 32.42
C THR A 331 0.37 -1.42 32.02
N GLU A 332 1.65 -1.53 32.40
CA GLU A 332 2.70 -0.53 32.16
C GLU A 332 2.30 0.90 32.57
N GLY A 333 1.47 1.02 33.64
CA GLY A 333 0.96 2.30 34.11
C GLY A 333 -0.09 2.95 33.19
N LYS A 334 -0.78 2.16 32.36
CA LYS A 334 -1.79 2.64 31.41
C LYS A 334 -3.22 2.45 31.88
N GLU A 335 -3.46 2.09 33.13
CA GLU A 335 -4.79 1.81 33.68
C GLU A 335 -5.79 2.97 33.55
N GLN A 336 -5.27 4.21 33.45
CA GLN A 336 -6.09 5.41 33.31
C GLN A 336 -6.20 5.89 31.86
N VAL A 337 -5.54 5.21 30.91
CA VAL A 337 -5.58 5.63 29.50
C VAL A 337 -6.84 5.12 28.82
N SER A 338 -7.58 6.04 28.22
CA SER A 338 -8.77 5.78 27.43
C SER A 338 -8.74 6.59 26.14
N SER A 339 -9.60 6.26 25.16
CA SER A 339 -9.76 7.09 23.95
C SER A 339 -10.08 8.54 24.31
N ALA A 340 -10.91 8.78 25.35
CA ALA A 340 -11.23 10.14 25.80
C ALA A 340 -9.98 10.87 26.31
N SER A 341 -9.19 10.24 27.17
CA SER A 341 -7.97 10.87 27.72
C SER A 341 -6.89 11.10 26.64
N ILE A 342 -6.85 10.28 25.59
CA ILE A 342 -5.98 10.50 24.43
C ILE A 342 -6.41 11.76 23.66
N PHE A 343 -7.70 11.93 23.36
CA PHE A 343 -8.19 13.15 22.70
C PHE A 343 -8.05 14.41 23.57
N GLU A 344 -8.18 14.29 24.89
CA GLU A 344 -7.86 15.39 25.80
C GLU A 344 -6.36 15.75 25.76
N GLN A 345 -5.47 14.77 25.63
CA GLN A 345 -4.04 15.02 25.42
C GLN A 345 -3.82 15.75 24.09
N PHE A 346 -4.42 15.30 22.99
CA PHE A 346 -4.31 15.95 21.68
C PHE A 346 -4.77 17.41 21.73
N ASP A 347 -5.90 17.68 22.37
CA ASP A 347 -6.44 19.04 22.53
C ASP A 347 -5.49 19.94 23.31
N ARG A 348 -4.93 19.45 24.42
CA ARG A 348 -3.93 20.20 25.21
C ARG A 348 -2.68 20.50 24.39
N ASP A 349 -2.15 19.52 23.64
CA ASP A 349 -0.91 19.69 22.89
C ASP A 349 -1.09 20.63 21.69
N ILE A 350 -2.22 20.56 20.98
CA ILE A 350 -2.60 21.52 19.92
C ILE A 350 -2.72 22.93 20.50
N THR A 351 -3.41 23.07 21.64
CA THR A 351 -3.63 24.37 22.29
C THR A 351 -2.31 24.97 22.80
N ALA A 352 -1.45 24.16 23.35
CA ALA A 352 -0.13 24.60 23.86
C ALA A 352 0.81 24.98 22.71
N GLY A 353 0.70 24.33 21.55
CA GLY A 353 1.52 24.61 20.37
C GLY A 353 3.02 24.44 20.56
N VAL A 354 3.46 23.75 21.61
CA VAL A 354 4.88 23.60 21.95
C VAL A 354 5.61 22.81 20.89
N ASN A 355 6.70 23.39 20.38
CA ASN A 355 7.51 22.79 19.30
C ASN A 355 6.70 22.48 18.02
N ARG A 356 5.69 23.28 17.72
CA ARG A 356 4.94 23.14 16.46
C ARG A 356 5.91 23.22 15.28
N LEU A 357 5.88 22.23 14.42
CA LEU A 357 6.64 22.17 13.19
C LEU A 357 5.75 22.63 12.04
N VAL A 358 6.29 23.51 11.20
CA VAL A 358 5.56 24.08 10.07
C VAL A 358 5.81 23.26 8.82
N ASP A 359 4.74 22.84 8.17
CA ASP A 359 4.76 22.14 6.89
C ASP A 359 4.65 23.12 5.72
N VAL A 360 3.76 24.12 5.85
CA VAL A 360 3.57 25.21 4.88
C VAL A 360 3.39 26.52 5.62
N ALA A 361 4.07 27.56 5.16
CA ALA A 361 3.80 28.95 5.54
C ALA A 361 3.86 29.82 4.29
N SER A 362 2.78 30.54 4.01
CA SER A 362 2.71 31.54 2.94
C SER A 362 1.89 32.73 3.39
N GLY A 363 2.27 33.94 2.99
CA GLY A 363 1.62 35.17 3.40
C GLY A 363 1.88 35.52 4.89
N ASP A 364 1.11 36.48 5.40
CA ASP A 364 1.09 36.88 6.80
C ASP A 364 -0.29 36.44 7.38
N ALA A 365 -0.26 35.38 8.19
CA ALA A 365 -1.46 34.76 8.70
C ALA A 365 -2.22 35.72 9.66
N ASP A 366 -1.54 36.43 10.53
CA ASP A 366 -2.16 37.34 11.49
C ASP A 366 -2.85 38.50 10.76
N ALA A 367 -2.15 39.15 9.82
CA ALA A 367 -2.72 40.22 9.03
C ALA A 367 -3.90 39.76 8.16
N ALA A 368 -3.83 38.54 7.59
CA ALA A 368 -4.91 37.99 6.79
C ALA A 368 -6.17 37.68 7.63
N PHE A 369 -6.01 37.13 8.83
CA PHE A 369 -7.13 36.89 9.75
C PHE A 369 -7.72 38.18 10.31
N ASP A 370 -6.90 39.22 10.60
CA ASP A 370 -7.36 40.50 11.04
C ASP A 370 -8.17 41.24 9.96
N SER A 371 -7.86 41.02 8.68
CA SER A 371 -8.59 41.61 7.55
C SER A 371 -9.83 40.81 7.13
N ALA A 372 -10.02 39.62 7.64
CA ALA A 372 -11.15 38.75 7.27
C ALA A 372 -12.47 39.32 7.80
N THR A 373 -13.49 39.28 6.96
CA THR A 373 -14.86 39.67 7.33
C THR A 373 -15.56 38.56 8.12
N THR A 374 -15.28 37.31 7.75
CA THR A 374 -15.82 36.13 8.44
C THR A 374 -14.66 35.19 8.84
N LEU A 375 -14.69 34.82 10.13
CA LEU A 375 -13.75 33.83 10.68
C LEU A 375 -14.50 32.54 11.00
N LEU A 376 -13.91 31.43 10.60
CA LEU A 376 -14.38 30.08 10.94
C LEU A 376 -13.30 29.34 11.74
N THR A 377 -13.76 28.52 12.68
CA THR A 377 -12.89 27.57 13.40
C THR A 377 -13.62 26.24 13.51
N ALA A 378 -12.88 25.14 13.35
CA ALA A 378 -13.42 23.81 13.54
C ALA A 378 -12.34 22.86 14.08
N ASP A 379 -12.77 21.92 14.91
CA ASP A 379 -11.95 20.80 15.38
C ASP A 379 -12.47 19.49 14.78
N TYR A 380 -11.61 18.74 14.12
CA TYR A 380 -11.92 17.44 13.55
C TYR A 380 -11.16 16.34 14.29
N ARG A 381 -11.79 15.17 14.43
CA ARG A 381 -11.21 13.99 15.07
C ARG A 381 -11.54 12.74 14.27
N VAL A 382 -10.60 11.80 14.26
CA VAL A 382 -10.84 10.44 13.78
C VAL A 382 -10.31 9.44 14.79
N PRO A 383 -11.02 8.30 15.03
CA PRO A 383 -10.58 7.25 15.95
C PRO A 383 -9.47 6.40 15.34
N TYR A 384 -8.89 5.51 16.15
CA TYR A 384 -8.11 4.39 15.65
C TYR A 384 -8.97 3.45 14.82
N LEU A 385 -8.40 2.87 13.75
CA LEU A 385 -9.06 1.86 12.93
C LEU A 385 -8.20 0.61 12.78
N ALA A 386 -8.82 -0.56 12.87
CA ALA A 386 -8.20 -1.84 12.58
C ALA A 386 -8.27 -2.17 11.08
N HIS A 387 -7.35 -3.03 10.60
CA HIS A 387 -7.32 -3.49 9.20
C HIS A 387 -8.35 -4.57 8.92
N THR A 388 -8.54 -5.49 9.85
CA THR A 388 -9.51 -6.60 9.79
C THR A 388 -9.48 -7.38 8.46
N CYS A 389 -8.29 -7.75 7.99
CA CYS A 389 -8.15 -8.59 6.80
C CYS A 389 -9.01 -9.85 6.92
N MET A 390 -9.72 -10.26 5.85
CA MET A 390 -10.56 -11.47 5.89
C MET A 390 -9.73 -12.70 6.18
N GLU A 391 -8.53 -12.82 5.61
CA GLU A 391 -7.50 -13.75 6.07
C GLU A 391 -6.70 -13.10 7.20
N PRO A 392 -6.87 -13.52 8.48
CA PRO A 392 -6.08 -12.98 9.58
C PRO A 392 -4.58 -13.22 9.39
N PRO A 393 -3.71 -12.48 10.08
CA PRO A 393 -2.27 -12.73 10.08
C PRO A 393 -1.98 -14.20 10.42
N ASN A 394 -1.23 -14.87 9.55
CA ASN A 394 -0.84 -16.26 9.71
C ASN A 394 0.47 -16.54 8.98
N ALA A 395 1.19 -17.55 9.44
CA ALA A 395 2.37 -18.06 8.77
C ALA A 395 2.58 -19.55 9.12
N THR A 396 3.28 -20.24 8.25
CA THR A 396 3.84 -21.56 8.54
C THR A 396 5.36 -21.45 8.56
N ALA A 397 6.02 -22.04 9.55
CA ALA A 397 7.47 -22.02 9.66
C ALA A 397 8.04 -23.40 10.01
N GLU A 398 9.18 -23.73 9.42
CA GLU A 398 10.03 -24.85 9.80
C GLU A 398 11.45 -24.30 10.08
N VAL A 399 11.91 -24.42 11.31
CA VAL A 399 13.17 -23.80 11.76
C VAL A 399 14.04 -24.82 12.46
N THR A 400 15.29 -24.96 11.97
CA THR A 400 16.33 -25.76 12.58
C THR A 400 17.44 -24.86 13.16
N ALA A 401 18.54 -25.43 13.58
CA ALA A 401 19.69 -24.65 14.09
C ALA A 401 20.37 -23.82 12.98
N ASP A 402 20.30 -24.27 11.75
CA ASP A 402 21.08 -23.79 10.61
C ASP A 402 20.21 -23.31 9.41
N ARG A 403 18.90 -23.44 9.48
CA ARG A 403 17.99 -22.97 8.42
C ARG A 403 16.61 -22.59 8.94
N ALA A 404 15.94 -21.72 8.21
CA ALA A 404 14.53 -21.41 8.39
C ALA A 404 13.80 -21.40 7.04
N GLU A 405 12.66 -22.04 6.97
CA GLU A 405 11.78 -22.05 5.81
C GLU A 405 10.40 -21.54 6.24
N ILE A 406 9.91 -20.48 5.58
CA ILE A 406 8.74 -19.73 5.99
C ILE A 406 7.75 -19.63 4.82
N TRP A 407 6.49 -19.96 5.03
CA TRP A 407 5.38 -19.82 4.08
C TRP A 407 4.40 -18.79 4.64
N ILE A 408 4.15 -17.72 3.89
CA ILE A 408 3.45 -16.55 4.41
C ILE A 408 2.75 -15.78 3.28
N GLY A 409 1.76 -14.96 3.62
CA GLY A 409 1.26 -13.89 2.78
C GLY A 409 1.66 -12.55 3.40
N CYS A 410 2.57 -11.80 2.76
CA CYS A 410 3.06 -10.53 3.28
C CYS A 410 3.31 -9.49 2.18
N GLN A 411 3.33 -8.22 2.59
CA GLN A 411 3.50 -7.08 1.67
C GLN A 411 4.98 -6.67 1.49
N ASN A 412 5.93 -7.34 2.16
CA ASN A 412 7.36 -7.06 2.05
C ASN A 412 8.20 -8.32 2.25
N PRO A 413 8.19 -9.27 1.31
CA PRO A 413 8.84 -10.56 1.48
C PRO A 413 10.35 -10.45 1.74
N LEU A 414 11.10 -9.59 1.04
CA LEU A 414 12.54 -9.40 1.28
C LEU A 414 12.82 -8.83 2.67
N GLY A 415 12.09 -7.79 3.08
CA GLY A 415 12.25 -7.20 4.41
C GLY A 415 11.90 -8.20 5.54
N PHE A 416 10.90 -9.04 5.33
CA PHE A 416 10.56 -10.11 6.29
C PHE A 416 11.67 -11.16 6.36
N ARG A 417 12.20 -11.59 5.21
CA ARG A 417 13.32 -12.54 5.15
C ARG A 417 14.54 -12.01 5.91
N GLN A 418 14.93 -10.76 5.67
CA GLN A 418 16.05 -10.11 6.38
C GLN A 418 15.79 -9.99 7.87
N HIS A 419 14.58 -9.58 8.25
CA HIS A 419 14.18 -9.43 9.65
C HIS A 419 14.20 -10.77 10.40
N LEU A 420 13.72 -11.84 9.77
CA LEU A 420 13.74 -13.19 10.32
C LEU A 420 15.19 -13.69 10.47
N ALA A 421 16.05 -13.53 9.47
CA ALA A 421 17.44 -13.90 9.53
C ALA A 421 18.15 -13.25 10.73
N ALA A 422 18.02 -11.93 10.87
CA ALA A 422 18.63 -11.17 11.96
C ALA A 422 18.15 -11.62 13.34
N ASN A 423 16.84 -11.85 13.53
CA ASN A 423 16.27 -12.22 14.82
C ASN A 423 16.47 -13.71 15.17
N LEU A 424 16.65 -14.57 14.17
CA LEU A 424 16.96 -15.98 14.36
C LEU A 424 18.47 -16.23 14.49
N GLY A 425 19.32 -15.22 14.24
CA GLY A 425 20.77 -15.38 14.23
C GLY A 425 21.25 -16.28 13.11
N LEU A 426 20.61 -16.21 11.95
CA LEU A 426 20.93 -16.96 10.74
C LEU A 426 21.48 -16.02 9.66
N ASP A 427 22.29 -16.55 8.75
CA ASP A 427 22.67 -15.84 7.54
C ASP A 427 21.45 -15.76 6.60
N LEU A 428 21.43 -14.77 5.71
CA LEU A 428 20.28 -14.55 4.83
C LEU A 428 20.02 -15.76 3.91
N GLU A 429 21.08 -16.42 3.45
CA GLU A 429 21.03 -17.61 2.59
C GLU A 429 20.44 -18.84 3.30
N GLN A 430 20.46 -18.85 4.64
CA GLN A 430 19.86 -19.90 5.46
C GLN A 430 18.36 -19.71 5.68
N VAL A 431 17.79 -18.56 5.22
CA VAL A 431 16.36 -18.26 5.35
C VAL A 431 15.70 -18.25 3.97
N THR A 432 14.72 -19.13 3.77
CA THR A 432 13.87 -19.17 2.58
C THR A 432 12.48 -18.68 2.95
N LEU A 433 11.93 -17.73 2.18
CA LEU A 433 10.59 -17.21 2.37
C LEU A 433 9.78 -17.42 1.09
N HIS A 434 8.66 -18.14 1.21
CA HIS A 434 7.69 -18.38 0.16
C HIS A 434 6.49 -17.46 0.40
N ASN A 435 6.28 -16.51 -0.50
CA ASN A 435 5.14 -15.62 -0.41
C ASN A 435 3.96 -16.17 -1.22
N TYR A 436 2.76 -16.04 -0.68
CA TYR A 436 1.51 -16.54 -1.25
C TYR A 436 0.50 -15.42 -1.45
N PHE A 437 -0.61 -15.70 -2.13
CA PHE A 437 -1.74 -14.78 -2.19
C PHE A 437 -2.21 -14.41 -0.78
N MET A 438 -2.64 -13.17 -0.64
CA MET A 438 -3.18 -12.67 0.62
C MET A 438 -4.69 -12.46 0.51
N GLY A 439 -5.45 -12.93 1.48
CA GLY A 439 -6.85 -12.60 1.69
C GLY A 439 -7.05 -11.22 2.29
N GLY A 440 -6.50 -10.20 1.63
CA GLY A 440 -6.39 -8.81 2.09
C GLY A 440 -5.07 -8.53 2.80
N GLY A 441 -4.65 -7.27 2.77
CA GLY A 441 -3.46 -6.77 3.44
C GLY A 441 -3.68 -5.39 4.05
N PHE A 442 -4.13 -4.44 3.25
CA PHE A 442 -4.50 -3.07 3.59
C PHE A 442 -3.42 -2.27 4.33
N GLY A 443 -2.20 -2.83 4.45
CA GLY A 443 -1.08 -2.32 5.23
C GLY A 443 -0.69 -3.22 6.41
N ARG A 444 -1.62 -3.99 7.01
CA ARG A 444 -1.36 -4.87 8.16
C ARG A 444 -0.23 -5.87 7.90
N LYS A 445 -0.24 -6.49 6.74
CA LYS A 445 0.73 -7.54 6.39
C LYS A 445 2.09 -6.99 5.91
N SER A 446 2.38 -5.72 6.16
CA SER A 446 3.71 -5.12 6.06
C SER A 446 4.53 -5.20 7.37
N ASN A 447 3.93 -5.67 8.46
CA ASN A 447 4.56 -5.82 9.77
C ASN A 447 4.87 -7.29 10.05
N ALA A 448 6.13 -7.60 10.41
CA ALA A 448 6.66 -8.95 10.47
C ALA A 448 6.43 -9.69 11.82
N ASP A 449 5.60 -9.15 12.70
CA ASP A 449 5.37 -9.68 14.05
C ASP A 449 4.92 -11.13 14.06
N TYR A 450 3.87 -11.47 13.29
CA TYR A 450 3.32 -12.83 13.21
C TYR A 450 4.29 -13.83 12.56
N ALA A 451 5.11 -13.39 11.61
CA ALA A 451 6.13 -14.22 10.99
C ALA A 451 7.22 -14.62 12.01
N LEU A 452 7.72 -13.65 12.78
CA LEU A 452 8.76 -13.87 13.76
C LEU A 452 8.26 -14.74 14.92
N GLN A 453 7.05 -14.50 15.41
CA GLN A 453 6.41 -15.34 16.44
C GLN A 453 6.31 -16.79 15.97
N THR A 454 5.81 -17.01 14.75
CA THR A 454 5.72 -18.36 14.16
C THR A 454 7.08 -19.06 14.10
N ALA A 455 8.11 -18.35 13.65
CA ALA A 455 9.46 -18.89 13.54
C ALA A 455 10.06 -19.26 14.91
N ILE A 456 9.85 -18.44 15.93
CA ILE A 456 10.28 -18.72 17.31
C ILE A 456 9.57 -19.97 17.86
N ILE A 457 8.26 -20.07 17.66
CA ILE A 457 7.47 -21.24 18.08
C ILE A 457 7.99 -22.50 17.37
N ALA A 458 8.18 -22.45 16.04
CA ALA A 458 8.67 -23.58 15.25
C ALA A 458 10.05 -24.06 15.71
N ARG A 459 10.99 -23.14 15.97
CA ARG A 459 12.33 -23.44 16.52
C ARG A 459 12.23 -24.13 17.88
N ARG A 460 11.33 -23.66 18.75
CA ARG A 460 11.14 -24.22 20.09
C ARG A 460 10.59 -25.66 20.04
N VAL A 461 9.62 -25.90 19.15
CA VAL A 461 8.92 -27.20 19.02
C VAL A 461 9.75 -28.20 18.20
N GLY A 462 10.64 -27.72 17.31
CA GLY A 462 11.44 -28.57 16.42
C GLY A 462 10.61 -29.29 15.34
N ARG A 463 9.47 -28.73 14.96
CA ARG A 463 8.53 -29.25 13.94
C ARG A 463 7.99 -28.10 13.11
N PRO A 464 7.47 -28.33 11.88
CA PRO A 464 6.72 -27.32 11.17
C PRO A 464 5.50 -26.88 11.98
N VAL A 465 5.33 -25.56 12.14
CA VAL A 465 4.22 -24.95 12.89
C VAL A 465 3.47 -23.98 11.98
N GLN A 466 2.14 -24.13 11.92
CA GLN A 466 1.25 -23.10 11.40
C GLN A 466 0.65 -22.33 12.58
N MET A 467 0.89 -21.02 12.62
CA MET A 467 0.25 -20.11 13.57
C MET A 467 -0.74 -19.23 12.85
N VAL A 468 -1.93 -19.09 13.44
CA VAL A 468 -3.02 -18.23 12.93
C VAL A 468 -3.50 -17.34 14.07
N TYR A 469 -3.63 -16.04 13.83
CA TYR A 469 -4.32 -15.17 14.78
C TYR A 469 -5.82 -15.46 14.74
N SER A 470 -6.46 -15.59 15.92
CA SER A 470 -7.91 -15.48 15.99
C SER A 470 -8.34 -14.07 15.59
N ARG A 471 -9.61 -13.88 15.22
CA ARG A 471 -10.11 -12.54 14.91
C ARG A 471 -9.97 -11.58 16.10
N ALA A 472 -10.14 -12.10 17.31
CA ALA A 472 -9.96 -11.33 18.54
C ALA A 472 -8.50 -10.85 18.68
N GLU A 473 -7.53 -11.72 18.40
CA GLU A 473 -6.12 -11.36 18.45
C GLU A 473 -5.75 -10.38 17.32
N ASP A 474 -6.27 -10.58 16.12
CA ASP A 474 -6.05 -9.68 14.97
C ASP A 474 -6.54 -8.25 15.26
N ILE A 475 -7.75 -8.10 15.82
CA ILE A 475 -8.30 -6.78 16.14
C ILE A 475 -7.56 -6.13 17.32
N LYS A 476 -7.25 -6.90 18.39
CA LYS A 476 -6.61 -6.37 19.60
C LYS A 476 -5.12 -6.07 19.45
N GLN A 477 -4.48 -6.64 18.44
CA GLN A 477 -3.03 -6.58 18.26
C GLN A 477 -2.63 -6.01 16.90
N ASP A 478 -3.46 -5.11 16.37
CA ASP A 478 -3.22 -4.49 15.07
C ASP A 478 -2.21 -3.31 15.17
N PHE A 479 -1.79 -2.83 14.03
CA PHE A 479 -1.07 -1.58 13.81
C PHE A 479 -2.05 -0.60 13.20
N TYR A 480 -2.80 0.07 14.05
CA TYR A 480 -4.00 0.82 13.70
C TYR A 480 -3.70 2.01 12.77
N ARG A 481 -4.68 2.41 11.95
CA ARG A 481 -4.71 3.79 11.50
C ARG A 481 -4.72 4.68 12.76
N PRO A 482 -3.82 5.66 12.88
CA PRO A 482 -3.75 6.46 14.10
C PRO A 482 -5.04 7.25 14.34
N ALA A 483 -5.37 7.46 15.60
CA ALA A 483 -6.29 8.52 15.99
C ALA A 483 -5.58 9.85 15.77
N VAL A 484 -6.27 10.82 15.19
CA VAL A 484 -5.72 12.15 14.89
C VAL A 484 -6.77 13.22 15.20
N GLN A 485 -6.30 14.35 15.70
CA GLN A 485 -7.08 15.57 15.82
C GLN A 485 -6.43 16.68 15.02
N SER A 486 -7.24 17.53 14.38
CA SER A 486 -6.78 18.71 13.65
C SER A 486 -7.69 19.87 13.97
N ARG A 487 -7.10 21.03 14.28
CA ARG A 487 -7.79 22.30 14.53
C ARG A 487 -7.56 23.22 13.35
N PHE A 488 -8.67 23.76 12.83
CA PHE A 488 -8.69 24.61 11.66
C PHE A 488 -9.14 26.04 12.01
N LYS A 489 -8.62 26.99 11.23
CA LYS A 489 -9.11 28.37 11.17
C LYS A 489 -9.07 28.85 9.73
N ALA A 490 -10.15 29.47 9.27
CA ALA A 490 -10.25 30.07 7.94
C ALA A 490 -10.73 31.51 8.02
N GLY A 491 -10.26 32.34 7.10
CA GLY A 491 -10.70 33.73 6.94
C GLY A 491 -11.31 33.96 5.55
N LEU A 492 -12.53 34.47 5.51
CA LEU A 492 -13.19 34.90 4.28
C LEU A 492 -13.21 36.43 4.22
N ASP A 493 -13.01 37.00 3.03
CA ASP A 493 -13.18 38.46 2.79
C ASP A 493 -14.66 38.84 2.64
N ALA A 494 -14.93 40.11 2.36
CA ALA A 494 -16.30 40.65 2.20
C ALA A 494 -17.05 40.04 0.99
N ASP A 495 -16.35 39.53 0.00
CA ASP A 495 -16.89 38.86 -1.18
C ASP A 495 -17.04 37.34 -0.99
N GLY A 496 -16.78 36.84 0.22
CA GLY A 496 -16.83 35.42 0.56
C GLY A 496 -15.67 34.61 -0.04
N LYS A 497 -14.57 35.24 -0.40
CA LYS A 497 -13.39 34.55 -0.91
C LYS A 497 -12.50 34.09 0.24
N LEU A 498 -12.00 32.85 0.17
CA LEU A 498 -11.07 32.28 1.16
C LEU A 498 -9.67 32.91 1.00
N ILE A 499 -9.26 33.73 1.98
CA ILE A 499 -8.00 34.48 1.97
C ILE A 499 -6.97 33.94 2.92
N ALA A 500 -7.37 33.21 3.96
CA ALA A 500 -6.48 32.62 4.94
C ALA A 500 -6.94 31.22 5.36
N TRP A 501 -5.97 30.33 5.53
CA TRP A 501 -6.16 28.95 5.97
C TRP A 501 -5.06 28.58 6.96
N GLN A 502 -5.46 28.12 8.13
CA GLN A 502 -4.54 27.61 9.14
C GLN A 502 -5.05 26.27 9.64
N ASN A 503 -4.15 25.30 9.78
CA ASN A 503 -4.45 24.11 10.59
C ASN A 503 -3.24 23.62 11.38
N THR A 504 -3.54 23.13 12.59
CA THR A 504 -2.58 22.45 13.45
C THR A 504 -3.13 21.07 13.79
N TYR A 505 -2.33 20.03 13.51
CA TYR A 505 -2.73 18.65 13.75
C TYR A 505 -1.71 17.93 14.65
N VAL A 506 -2.12 16.78 15.23
CA VAL A 506 -1.24 15.93 16.05
C VAL A 506 -0.55 14.90 15.18
N ASP A 507 0.70 14.68 15.45
CA ASP A 507 1.59 13.67 14.87
C ASP A 507 1.58 13.61 13.33
N LYS A 508 2.73 13.79 12.76
CA LYS A 508 2.93 13.67 11.31
C LYS A 508 3.44 12.29 10.96
N HIS A 509 2.74 11.63 10.06
CA HIS A 509 3.13 10.36 9.48
C HIS A 509 3.41 10.51 7.97
N GLU A 510 3.34 9.42 7.21
CA GLU A 510 3.53 9.44 5.76
C GLU A 510 2.19 9.22 5.03
N PRO A 511 1.99 9.78 3.85
CA PRO A 511 2.91 10.67 3.12
C PRO A 511 2.84 12.13 3.60
N ALA A 512 3.96 12.82 3.49
CA ALA A 512 4.14 14.17 4.02
C ALA A 512 3.21 15.24 3.40
N GLU A 513 2.68 14.97 2.21
CA GLU A 513 1.75 15.86 1.50
C GLU A 513 0.29 15.71 1.92
N ALA A 514 -0.07 14.70 2.71
CA ALA A 514 -1.46 14.41 3.05
C ALA A 514 -2.23 15.58 3.71
N PRO A 515 -1.62 16.41 4.60
CA PRO A 515 -2.30 17.57 5.21
C PRO A 515 -2.39 18.80 4.30
N LEU A 516 -1.75 18.77 3.12
CA LEU A 516 -1.71 19.91 2.20
C LEU A 516 -3.02 20.02 1.40
N ILE A 517 -3.40 21.26 1.07
CA ILE A 517 -4.61 21.51 0.28
C ILE A 517 -4.26 21.89 -1.16
N PRO A 518 -5.02 21.41 -2.16
CA PRO A 518 -4.77 21.74 -3.56
C PRO A 518 -5.28 23.13 -3.97
N TYR A 519 -6.00 23.81 -3.11
CA TYR A 519 -6.72 25.05 -3.41
C TYR A 519 -5.79 26.28 -3.36
N ALA A 520 -6.07 27.25 -4.23
CA ALA A 520 -5.33 28.51 -4.28
C ALA A 520 -5.80 29.46 -3.16
N VAL A 521 -5.26 29.27 -1.96
CA VAL A 521 -5.46 30.16 -0.81
C VAL A 521 -4.19 30.98 -0.62
N PRO A 522 -4.28 32.34 -0.62
CA PRO A 522 -3.10 33.20 -0.60
C PRO A 522 -2.24 33.03 0.65
N THR A 523 -2.90 32.93 1.80
CA THR A 523 -2.22 32.76 3.09
C THR A 523 -2.50 31.40 3.67
N GLN A 524 -1.44 30.62 3.93
CA GLN A 524 -1.55 29.29 4.52
C GLN A 524 -0.54 29.15 5.66
N ASP A 525 -0.97 28.55 6.76
CA ASP A 525 -0.13 28.14 7.88
C ASP A 525 -0.54 26.72 8.33
N ILE A 526 0.12 25.71 7.79
CA ILE A 526 -0.15 24.31 8.07
C ILE A 526 1.01 23.73 8.88
N GLY A 527 0.72 23.07 9.99
CA GLY A 527 1.77 22.50 10.83
C GLY A 527 1.24 21.49 11.83
N HIS A 528 2.16 20.85 12.55
CA HIS A 528 1.84 19.78 13.50
C HIS A 528 2.59 19.91 14.82
N VAL A 529 2.02 19.27 15.84
CA VAL A 529 2.63 19.08 17.14
C VAL A 529 2.78 17.58 17.41
N ALA A 530 3.82 17.19 18.16
CA ALA A 530 3.97 15.82 18.58
C ALA A 530 3.06 15.53 19.78
N SER A 531 2.27 14.47 19.71
CA SER A 531 1.43 13.98 20.80
C SER A 531 1.40 12.44 20.84
N PRO A 532 2.56 11.79 21.09
CA PRO A 532 2.69 10.34 20.96
C PRO A 532 1.84 9.58 21.97
N THR A 533 1.26 8.48 21.53
CA THR A 533 0.52 7.53 22.36
C THR A 533 1.27 6.20 22.46
N HIS A 534 0.83 5.31 23.36
CA HIS A 534 1.36 3.94 23.45
C HIS A 534 0.76 2.99 22.41
N VAL A 535 -0.32 3.39 21.75
CA VAL A 535 -1.05 2.55 20.78
C VAL A 535 -0.22 2.39 19.51
N PRO A 536 0.08 1.16 19.06
CA PRO A 536 0.82 0.95 17.83
C PRO A 536 0.04 1.44 16.61
N PHE A 537 0.73 2.09 15.68
CA PHE A 537 0.13 2.52 14.42
C PHE A 537 0.89 1.95 13.22
N GLY A 538 0.23 1.89 12.07
CA GLY A 538 0.79 1.38 10.83
C GLY A 538 0.13 1.97 9.59
N ALA A 539 0.56 1.46 8.44
CA ALA A 539 0.01 1.87 7.14
C ALA A 539 -1.37 1.25 6.94
N TRP A 540 -2.41 1.99 7.21
CA TRP A 540 -3.78 1.64 6.84
C TRP A 540 -4.07 2.19 5.44
N ARG A 541 -4.90 1.51 4.62
CA ARG A 541 -5.18 1.86 3.21
C ARG A 541 -5.39 3.36 3.03
N SER A 542 -4.57 3.99 2.20
CA SER A 542 -4.44 5.43 1.95
C SER A 542 -3.66 6.23 2.99
N VAL A 543 -3.13 5.57 4.04
CA VAL A 543 -2.28 6.18 5.07
C VAL A 543 -2.84 7.53 5.55
N ASP A 544 -2.05 8.57 5.71
CA ASP A 544 -2.52 9.86 6.23
C ASP A 544 -3.53 10.60 5.34
N HIS A 545 -3.62 10.28 4.06
CA HIS A 545 -4.68 10.82 3.22
C HIS A 545 -6.09 10.43 3.74
N SER A 546 -6.24 9.28 4.41
CA SER A 546 -7.53 8.79 4.91
C SER A 546 -8.15 9.69 5.99
N GLN A 547 -7.34 10.35 6.83
CA GLN A 547 -7.81 11.29 7.84
C GLN A 547 -7.75 12.74 7.37
N HIS A 548 -6.64 13.17 6.76
CA HIS A 548 -6.50 14.55 6.32
C HIS A 548 -7.46 14.90 5.18
N GLY A 549 -7.77 13.95 4.30
CA GLY A 549 -8.79 14.14 3.28
C GLY A 549 -10.17 14.46 3.88
N PHE A 550 -10.56 13.76 4.95
CA PHE A 550 -11.79 14.05 5.68
C PHE A 550 -11.74 15.47 6.27
N PHE A 551 -10.70 15.83 6.97
CA PHE A 551 -10.58 17.12 7.63
C PHE A 551 -10.61 18.28 6.64
N THR A 552 -9.76 18.24 5.62
CA THR A 552 -9.57 19.35 4.68
C THR A 552 -10.80 19.58 3.81
N GLU A 553 -11.39 18.52 3.26
CA GLU A 553 -12.54 18.62 2.36
C GLU A 553 -13.85 18.94 3.09
N SER A 554 -14.00 18.54 4.36
CA SER A 554 -15.13 18.95 5.17
C SER A 554 -15.01 20.44 5.55
N PHE A 555 -13.81 20.90 5.94
CA PHE A 555 -13.64 22.31 6.32
C PHE A 555 -13.72 23.27 5.12
N ILE A 556 -13.32 22.85 3.93
CA ILE A 556 -13.56 23.62 2.68
C ILE A 556 -15.07 23.74 2.39
N ASP A 557 -15.85 22.72 2.69
CA ASP A 557 -17.29 22.74 2.51
C ASP A 557 -17.96 23.69 3.50
N GLU A 558 -17.56 23.67 4.78
CA GLU A 558 -18.00 24.64 5.79
C GLU A 558 -17.66 26.08 5.37
N ALA A 559 -16.47 26.32 4.81
CA ALA A 559 -16.08 27.62 4.30
C ALA A 559 -16.95 28.06 3.12
N ALA A 560 -17.33 27.16 2.21
CA ALA A 560 -18.26 27.46 1.12
C ALA A 560 -19.65 27.84 1.65
N HIS A 561 -20.17 27.10 2.62
CA HIS A 561 -21.46 27.42 3.27
C HIS A 561 -21.43 28.76 4.00
N ALA A 562 -20.38 29.07 4.74
CA ALA A 562 -20.22 30.37 5.40
C ALA A 562 -20.09 31.52 4.42
N ALA A 563 -19.55 31.28 3.23
CA ALA A 563 -19.55 32.26 2.12
C ALA A 563 -20.89 32.37 1.39
N GLY A 564 -21.88 31.54 1.74
CA GLY A 564 -23.18 31.49 1.03
C GLY A 564 -23.04 31.00 -0.42
N ARG A 565 -22.06 30.17 -0.69
CA ARG A 565 -21.68 29.70 -2.05
C ARG A 565 -21.90 28.20 -2.21
N ASP A 566 -22.21 27.81 -3.44
CA ASP A 566 -22.25 26.39 -3.81
C ASP A 566 -20.87 25.74 -3.62
N PRO A 567 -20.76 24.58 -2.93
CA PRO A 567 -19.49 23.91 -2.63
C PRO A 567 -18.68 23.51 -3.87
N TYR A 568 -19.33 23.13 -4.96
CA TYR A 568 -18.67 22.84 -6.24
C TYR A 568 -18.06 24.12 -6.85
N GLU A 569 -18.88 25.20 -6.96
CA GLU A 569 -18.41 26.45 -7.53
C GLU A 569 -17.28 27.09 -6.70
N PHE A 570 -17.35 26.98 -5.37
CA PHE A 570 -16.34 27.49 -4.47
C PHE A 570 -14.98 26.80 -4.71
N ARG A 571 -14.98 25.46 -4.83
CA ARG A 571 -13.79 24.70 -5.18
C ARG A 571 -13.27 25.01 -6.59
N ALA A 572 -14.17 25.08 -7.57
CA ALA A 572 -13.83 25.32 -8.97
C ALA A 572 -13.11 26.66 -9.17
N GLU A 573 -13.53 27.71 -8.42
CA GLU A 573 -12.87 29.01 -8.47
C GLU A 573 -11.42 28.96 -8.03
N MET A 574 -11.12 28.24 -6.96
CA MET A 574 -9.76 28.09 -6.42
C MET A 574 -8.86 27.14 -7.21
N LEU A 575 -9.43 26.45 -8.22
CA LEU A 575 -8.71 25.48 -9.05
C LEU A 575 -8.47 25.94 -10.48
N LYS A 576 -8.76 27.22 -10.81
CA LYS A 576 -8.64 27.77 -12.18
C LYS A 576 -7.27 27.54 -12.82
N ASP A 577 -6.20 27.60 -12.00
CA ASP A 577 -4.82 27.40 -12.43
C ASP A 577 -4.35 25.93 -12.32
N LYS A 578 -5.26 25.01 -11.96
CA LYS A 578 -5.01 23.57 -11.81
C LYS A 578 -5.93 22.75 -12.73
N PRO A 579 -5.73 22.77 -14.05
CA PRO A 579 -6.69 22.25 -15.03
C PRO A 579 -7.02 20.78 -14.86
N ARG A 580 -6.07 19.96 -14.38
CA ARG A 580 -6.28 18.52 -14.16
C ARG A 580 -7.24 18.27 -12.99
N LEU A 581 -7.05 18.97 -11.87
CA LEU A 581 -7.95 18.91 -10.70
C LEU A 581 -9.35 19.44 -11.05
N LEU A 582 -9.40 20.58 -11.75
CA LEU A 582 -10.65 21.18 -12.20
C LEU A 582 -11.42 20.26 -13.15
N ALA A 583 -10.74 19.55 -14.06
CA ALA A 583 -11.37 18.61 -14.97
C ALA A 583 -12.04 17.43 -14.22
N VAL A 584 -11.40 16.90 -13.18
CA VAL A 584 -11.98 15.83 -12.35
C VAL A 584 -13.18 16.35 -11.57
N LEU A 585 -13.06 17.54 -10.94
CA LEU A 585 -14.16 18.18 -10.20
C LEU A 585 -15.38 18.44 -11.10
N ASN A 586 -15.16 19.02 -12.28
CA ASN A 586 -16.23 19.28 -13.25
C ASN A 586 -16.90 18.00 -13.72
N ARG A 587 -16.11 16.96 -14.00
CA ARG A 587 -16.64 15.69 -14.48
C ARG A 587 -17.46 14.98 -13.41
N VAL A 588 -17.02 14.93 -12.15
CA VAL A 588 -17.80 14.27 -11.09
C VAL A 588 -19.10 15.03 -10.82
N ALA A 589 -19.09 16.36 -10.82
CA ALA A 589 -20.29 17.18 -10.70
C ALA A 589 -21.28 16.94 -11.85
N GLN A 590 -20.78 16.82 -13.09
CA GLN A 590 -21.59 16.50 -14.27
C GLN A 590 -22.25 15.13 -14.16
N GLU A 591 -21.47 14.08 -13.84
CA GLU A 591 -21.97 12.68 -13.76
C GLU A 591 -22.94 12.50 -12.58
N ALA A 592 -22.76 13.24 -11.51
CA ALA A 592 -23.67 13.25 -10.36
C ALA A 592 -24.91 14.14 -10.58
N ASN A 593 -25.00 14.85 -11.70
CA ASN A 593 -26.02 15.87 -11.91
C ASN A 593 -26.07 16.89 -10.75
N TRP A 594 -24.92 17.45 -10.37
CA TRP A 594 -24.80 18.48 -9.33
C TRP A 594 -25.75 19.65 -9.66
N GLY A 595 -26.36 20.24 -8.66
CA GLY A 595 -27.36 21.31 -8.85
C GLY A 595 -28.78 20.81 -9.10
N ARG A 596 -29.03 19.52 -9.33
CA ARG A 596 -30.41 18.98 -9.34
C ARG A 596 -31.00 19.10 -7.93
N PRO A 597 -32.19 19.65 -7.75
CA PRO A 597 -32.84 19.71 -6.45
C PRO A 597 -32.96 18.31 -5.83
N MET A 598 -32.77 18.21 -4.53
CA MET A 598 -32.97 17.01 -3.74
C MET A 598 -34.34 17.07 -3.04
N GLU A 599 -34.93 15.91 -2.80
CA GLU A 599 -36.12 15.76 -1.99
C GLU A 599 -35.80 16.01 -0.51
N GLU A 600 -36.82 16.39 0.28
CA GLU A 600 -36.68 16.57 1.74
C GLU A 600 -36.13 15.26 2.39
N GLY A 601 -35.18 15.40 3.28
CA GLY A 601 -34.50 14.29 3.92
C GLY A 601 -33.40 13.63 3.06
N ARG A 602 -33.11 14.17 1.87
CA ARG A 602 -31.99 13.71 1.03
C ARG A 602 -30.92 14.80 0.91
N GLY A 603 -29.68 14.39 0.88
CA GLY A 603 -28.53 15.27 0.75
C GLY A 603 -27.52 14.81 -0.28
N ARG A 604 -26.64 15.71 -0.69
CA ARG A 604 -25.56 15.46 -1.62
C ARG A 604 -24.32 16.24 -1.22
N GLY A 605 -23.17 15.55 -1.10
CA GLY A 605 -21.89 16.17 -0.79
C GLY A 605 -20.83 15.83 -1.81
N ILE A 606 -19.84 16.71 -1.96
CA ILE A 606 -18.76 16.61 -2.93
C ILE A 606 -17.40 16.69 -2.23
N SER A 607 -16.42 15.97 -2.77
CA SER A 607 -15.01 16.04 -2.36
C SER A 607 -14.07 15.89 -3.54
N LEU A 608 -12.83 16.37 -3.39
CA LEU A 608 -11.76 16.23 -4.37
C LEU A 608 -10.45 15.93 -3.67
N GLN A 609 -9.81 14.82 -4.02
CA GLN A 609 -8.56 14.38 -3.40
C GLN A 609 -7.47 14.12 -4.45
N GLU A 610 -6.26 14.62 -4.19
CA GLU A 610 -5.05 14.25 -4.91
C GLU A 610 -4.20 13.36 -4.01
N SER A 611 -3.94 12.13 -4.44
CA SER A 611 -3.13 11.17 -3.70
C SER A 611 -2.49 10.15 -4.62
N PHE A 612 -1.27 9.71 -4.28
CA PHE A 612 -0.55 8.67 -5.03
C PHE A 612 -0.41 8.93 -6.55
N GLY A 613 -0.33 10.21 -6.95
CA GLY A 613 -0.23 10.65 -8.34
C GLY A 613 -1.53 10.61 -9.13
N SER A 614 -2.65 10.34 -8.46
CA SER A 614 -4.00 10.33 -9.02
C SER A 614 -4.87 11.38 -8.38
N ILE A 615 -5.89 11.81 -9.09
CA ILE A 615 -6.92 12.72 -8.58
C ILE A 615 -8.26 11.98 -8.62
N VAL A 616 -8.99 12.02 -7.50
CA VAL A 616 -10.32 11.42 -7.39
C VAL A 616 -11.32 12.47 -6.88
N GLY A 617 -12.36 12.70 -7.66
CA GLY A 617 -13.55 13.44 -7.24
C GLY A 617 -14.65 12.46 -6.86
N GLN A 618 -15.35 12.73 -5.77
CA GLN A 618 -16.47 11.89 -5.31
C GLN A 618 -17.68 12.75 -4.96
N VAL A 619 -18.87 12.27 -5.33
CA VAL A 619 -20.15 12.80 -4.90
C VAL A 619 -20.91 11.66 -4.24
N VAL A 620 -21.36 11.90 -3.01
CA VAL A 620 -22.20 10.99 -2.24
C VAL A 620 -23.62 11.54 -2.13
N GLU A 621 -24.61 10.71 -2.41
CA GLU A 621 -26.03 11.01 -2.19
C GLU A 621 -26.52 10.16 -0.99
N VAL A 622 -27.22 10.80 -0.06
CA VAL A 622 -27.71 10.18 1.16
C VAL A 622 -29.21 10.40 1.36
N THR A 623 -29.80 9.47 2.11
CA THR A 623 -31.12 9.67 2.75
C THR A 623 -30.92 9.72 4.26
N VAL A 624 -31.43 10.79 4.90
CA VAL A 624 -31.40 10.94 6.37
C VAL A 624 -32.84 10.94 6.88
N SER A 625 -33.17 9.95 7.69
CA SER A 625 -34.50 9.79 8.26
C SER A 625 -34.45 9.09 9.61
N GLY A 626 -35.24 9.57 10.59
CA GLY A 626 -35.33 8.94 11.92
C GLY A 626 -33.99 8.83 12.66
N GLY A 627 -33.08 9.77 12.43
CA GLY A 627 -31.73 9.77 13.05
C GLY A 627 -30.77 8.76 12.46
N LYS A 628 -31.07 8.17 11.32
CA LYS A 628 -30.20 7.26 10.56
C LYS A 628 -29.86 7.85 9.20
N THR A 629 -28.68 7.53 8.73
CA THR A 629 -28.17 7.92 7.40
C THR A 629 -27.98 6.65 6.58
N TRP A 630 -28.49 6.67 5.35
CA TRP A 630 -28.23 5.66 4.33
C TRP A 630 -27.47 6.31 3.17
N VAL A 631 -26.45 5.64 2.67
CA VAL A 631 -25.76 6.06 1.47
C VAL A 631 -26.45 5.42 0.27
N ASP A 632 -27.11 6.22 -0.54
CA ASP A 632 -27.91 5.72 -1.67
C ASP A 632 -27.02 5.48 -2.91
N ARG A 633 -26.13 6.44 -3.20
CA ARG A 633 -25.33 6.45 -4.42
C ARG A 633 -23.99 7.14 -4.18
N VAL A 634 -22.94 6.61 -4.82
CA VAL A 634 -21.62 7.24 -4.89
C VAL A 634 -21.19 7.34 -6.36
N VAL A 635 -20.92 8.54 -6.83
CA VAL A 635 -20.31 8.79 -8.13
C VAL A 635 -18.86 9.17 -7.92
N ALA A 636 -17.94 8.45 -8.56
CA ALA A 636 -16.52 8.71 -8.50
C ALA A 636 -15.92 8.94 -9.88
N VAL A 637 -15.01 9.89 -9.99
CA VAL A 637 -14.21 10.14 -11.19
C VAL A 637 -12.75 10.09 -10.81
N ILE A 638 -11.98 9.25 -11.51
CA ILE A 638 -10.53 9.15 -11.31
C ILE A 638 -9.77 9.62 -12.55
N ASP A 639 -8.73 10.43 -12.34
CA ASP A 639 -7.65 10.67 -13.28
C ASP A 639 -6.34 10.11 -12.71
N ALA A 640 -5.93 8.96 -13.21
CA ALA A 640 -4.63 8.33 -12.93
C ALA A 640 -3.64 8.46 -14.11
N GLY A 641 -3.78 9.51 -14.92
CA GLY A 641 -3.00 9.71 -16.14
C GLY A 641 -3.41 8.78 -17.27
N TYR A 642 -3.31 7.48 -17.06
CA TYR A 642 -3.76 6.44 -18.00
C TYR A 642 -4.22 5.17 -17.29
N ALA A 643 -5.39 4.67 -17.65
CA ALA A 643 -5.92 3.41 -17.10
C ALA A 643 -5.33 2.20 -17.84
N VAL A 644 -4.38 1.53 -17.22
CA VAL A 644 -3.75 0.30 -17.77
C VAL A 644 -4.77 -0.81 -17.87
N SER A 645 -5.53 -1.06 -16.80
CA SER A 645 -6.61 -2.05 -16.71
C SER A 645 -7.88 -1.34 -16.23
N PRO A 646 -8.76 -0.90 -17.13
CA PRO A 646 -9.93 -0.09 -16.75
C PRO A 646 -10.85 -0.76 -15.74
N ASP A 647 -11.20 -2.04 -15.92
CA ASP A 647 -12.06 -2.77 -14.98
C ASP A 647 -11.36 -2.96 -13.62
N GLY A 648 -10.06 -3.27 -13.62
CA GLY A 648 -9.26 -3.35 -12.40
C GLY A 648 -9.23 -2.02 -11.65
N MET A 649 -9.10 -0.90 -12.36
CA MET A 649 -9.12 0.44 -11.78
C MET A 649 -10.48 0.76 -11.16
N LYS A 650 -11.59 0.51 -11.86
CA LYS A 650 -12.94 0.69 -11.32
C LYS A 650 -13.17 -0.13 -10.07
N ALA A 651 -12.83 -1.41 -10.10
CA ALA A 651 -12.95 -2.30 -8.93
C ALA A 651 -12.14 -1.79 -7.74
N GLN A 652 -10.96 -1.18 -7.94
CA GLN A 652 -10.18 -0.60 -6.87
C GLN A 652 -10.80 0.67 -6.29
N ILE A 653 -11.37 1.54 -7.11
CA ILE A 653 -12.09 2.74 -6.64
C ILE A 653 -13.33 2.33 -5.85
N GLU A 654 -14.16 1.43 -6.36
CA GLU A 654 -15.36 0.92 -5.69
C GLU A 654 -15.02 0.22 -4.37
N SER A 655 -13.99 -0.61 -4.35
CA SER A 655 -13.46 -1.23 -3.12
C SER A 655 -12.95 -0.17 -2.12
N GLY A 656 -12.29 0.89 -2.61
CA GLY A 656 -11.82 2.01 -1.79
C GLY A 656 -12.98 2.79 -1.15
N ILE A 657 -14.05 3.00 -1.90
CA ILE A 657 -15.28 3.63 -1.43
C ILE A 657 -15.92 2.80 -0.30
N ILE A 658 -16.12 1.50 -0.50
CA ILE A 658 -16.69 0.61 0.53
C ILE A 658 -15.83 0.59 1.80
N TYR A 659 -14.50 0.54 1.63
CA TYR A 659 -13.57 0.54 2.76
C TYR A 659 -13.60 1.87 3.53
N GLY A 660 -13.65 2.99 2.81
CA GLY A 660 -13.77 4.33 3.39
C GLY A 660 -15.13 4.58 4.05
N LEU A 661 -16.23 4.10 3.46
CA LEU A 661 -17.57 4.17 4.07
C LEU A 661 -17.65 3.32 5.35
N SER A 662 -17.05 2.13 5.36
CA SER A 662 -16.96 1.31 6.58
C SER A 662 -16.26 2.07 7.71
N ALA A 663 -15.16 2.75 7.38
CA ALA A 663 -14.43 3.58 8.34
C ALA A 663 -15.24 4.80 8.82
N ALA A 664 -15.96 5.46 7.91
CA ALA A 664 -16.72 6.68 8.22
C ALA A 664 -18.00 6.43 9.02
N MET A 665 -18.67 5.29 8.80
CA MET A 665 -19.99 5.02 9.36
C MET A 665 -19.96 4.10 10.58
N TYR A 666 -18.98 3.19 10.68
CA TYR A 666 -19.01 2.10 11.64
C TYR A 666 -17.68 1.87 12.39
N GLY A 667 -16.54 2.10 11.71
CA GLY A 667 -15.24 1.72 12.24
C GLY A 667 -14.78 2.60 13.39
N GLU A 668 -14.60 1.99 14.57
CA GLU A 668 -13.98 2.65 15.72
C GLU A 668 -13.27 1.62 16.61
N ILE A 669 -12.00 1.85 16.89
CA ILE A 669 -11.26 1.16 17.92
C ILE A 669 -11.17 2.08 19.14
N THR A 670 -11.72 1.62 20.28
CA THR A 670 -11.68 2.34 21.55
C THR A 670 -10.64 1.74 22.48
N ILE A 671 -9.96 2.62 23.20
CA ILE A 671 -9.00 2.26 24.24
C ILE A 671 -9.68 2.40 25.60
N GLU A 672 -9.62 1.33 26.38
CA GLU A 672 -10.10 1.26 27.76
C GLU A 672 -9.00 0.67 28.64
N GLN A 673 -8.65 1.34 29.71
CA GLN A 673 -7.58 0.93 30.62
C GLN A 673 -6.26 0.56 29.89
N GLY A 674 -5.92 1.33 28.83
CA GLY A 674 -4.75 1.14 28.02
C GLY A 674 -4.85 0.03 26.95
N ALA A 675 -5.92 -0.75 26.94
CA ALA A 675 -6.14 -1.87 26.03
C ALA A 675 -7.24 -1.59 25.00
N VAL A 676 -7.21 -2.32 23.90
CA VAL A 676 -8.28 -2.28 22.88
C VAL A 676 -9.51 -3.05 23.36
N ALA A 677 -10.68 -2.41 23.30
CA ALA A 677 -11.94 -2.98 23.74
C ALA A 677 -12.51 -3.98 22.73
N GLN A 678 -12.47 -3.66 21.44
CA GLN A 678 -13.07 -4.48 20.36
C GLN A 678 -12.34 -5.80 20.17
N SER A 679 -13.10 -6.83 19.73
CA SER A 679 -12.57 -8.19 19.56
C SER A 679 -13.17 -8.99 18.40
N SER A 680 -14.20 -8.46 17.75
CA SER A 680 -14.93 -9.19 16.70
C SER A 680 -15.69 -8.24 15.78
N PHE A 681 -16.26 -8.77 14.70
CA PHE A 681 -17.19 -8.00 13.85
C PHE A 681 -18.57 -7.74 14.50
N ALA A 682 -18.79 -8.13 15.75
CA ALA A 682 -19.97 -7.75 16.52
C ALA A 682 -19.77 -6.42 17.26
N ASP A 683 -18.53 -6.05 17.54
CA ASP A 683 -18.12 -4.85 18.28
C ASP A 683 -17.19 -3.93 17.47
N TYR A 684 -16.74 -4.38 16.30
CA TYR A 684 -16.07 -3.60 15.26
C TYR A 684 -16.78 -3.84 13.93
N ASP A 685 -17.85 -3.07 13.69
CA ASP A 685 -18.73 -3.29 12.55
C ASP A 685 -18.17 -2.73 11.25
N ALA A 686 -18.71 -3.18 10.13
CA ALA A 686 -18.36 -2.76 8.78
C ALA A 686 -19.62 -2.77 7.90
N ILE A 687 -19.58 -2.02 6.82
CA ILE A 687 -20.67 -1.98 5.85
C ILE A 687 -21.00 -3.39 5.35
N ARG A 688 -22.28 -3.72 5.31
CA ARG A 688 -22.78 -5.00 4.84
C ARG A 688 -23.29 -4.88 3.40
N MET A 689 -23.48 -6.00 2.74
CA MET A 689 -23.89 -6.04 1.33
C MET A 689 -25.21 -5.31 1.06
N HIS A 690 -26.13 -5.32 2.03
CA HIS A 690 -27.42 -4.62 1.93
C HIS A 690 -27.35 -3.12 2.19
N ASP A 691 -26.26 -2.64 2.79
CA ASP A 691 -26.00 -1.21 3.03
C ASP A 691 -25.11 -0.59 1.95
N ALA A 692 -24.56 -1.44 1.05
CA ALA A 692 -23.68 -0.95 0.01
C ALA A 692 -24.44 -0.07 -0.99
N PRO A 693 -23.95 1.15 -1.29
CA PRO A 693 -24.61 2.07 -2.22
C PRO A 693 -24.49 1.59 -3.67
N VAL A 694 -25.30 2.20 -4.54
CA VAL A 694 -25.02 2.16 -5.99
C VAL A 694 -23.74 2.95 -6.28
N MET A 695 -22.77 2.34 -6.93
CA MET A 695 -21.49 2.97 -7.26
C MET A 695 -21.32 3.14 -8.77
N GLU A 696 -20.87 4.32 -9.17
CA GLU A 696 -20.57 4.66 -10.56
C GLU A 696 -19.14 5.21 -10.64
N THR A 697 -18.27 4.53 -11.37
CA THR A 697 -16.87 4.94 -11.52
C THR A 697 -16.55 5.33 -12.95
N HIS A 698 -16.10 6.57 -13.15
CA HIS A 698 -15.70 7.14 -14.43
C HIS A 698 -14.19 7.40 -14.45
N ILE A 699 -13.57 7.24 -15.62
CA ILE A 699 -12.12 7.36 -15.79
C ILE A 699 -11.82 8.50 -16.76
N ILE A 700 -10.87 9.34 -16.39
CA ILE A 700 -10.24 10.33 -17.26
C ILE A 700 -8.82 9.82 -17.61
N ASN A 701 -8.52 9.74 -18.91
CA ASN A 701 -7.18 9.49 -19.41
C ASN A 701 -6.54 10.81 -19.87
N SER A 702 -5.95 11.55 -18.94
CA SER A 702 -5.36 12.88 -19.23
C SER A 702 -4.04 12.83 -20.00
N GLY A 703 -3.40 11.66 -20.06
CA GLY A 703 -2.06 11.51 -20.61
C GLY A 703 -0.93 11.97 -19.69
N ALA A 704 -1.24 12.31 -18.44
CA ALA A 704 -0.24 12.56 -17.41
C ALA A 704 0.54 11.28 -17.05
N ALA A 705 1.58 11.38 -16.25
CA ALA A 705 2.26 10.22 -15.70
C ALA A 705 1.28 9.30 -14.97
N MET A 706 1.48 7.99 -15.08
CA MET A 706 0.56 7.00 -14.48
C MET A 706 0.60 7.11 -12.96
N GLY A 707 -0.56 7.32 -12.36
CA GLY A 707 -0.80 7.30 -10.92
C GLY A 707 -1.25 5.92 -10.44
N GLY A 708 -1.45 5.80 -9.13
CA GLY A 708 -2.00 4.62 -8.50
C GLY A 708 -3.54 4.63 -8.47
N ALA A 709 -4.16 3.47 -8.30
CA ALA A 709 -5.62 3.34 -8.18
C ALA A 709 -6.05 2.52 -6.95
N GLY A 710 -5.13 1.81 -6.29
CA GLY A 710 -5.44 0.91 -5.19
C GLY A 710 -5.93 1.61 -3.92
N GLU A 711 -5.53 2.85 -3.71
CA GLU A 711 -5.78 3.62 -2.49
C GLU A 711 -6.59 4.91 -2.70
N PRO A 712 -6.48 5.64 -3.83
CA PRO A 712 -7.09 6.96 -3.99
C PRO A 712 -8.62 7.01 -3.87
N GLY A 713 -9.33 5.89 -4.00
CA GLY A 713 -10.79 5.83 -3.81
C GLY A 713 -11.26 5.97 -2.36
N THR A 714 -10.35 5.81 -1.38
CA THR A 714 -10.70 5.77 0.04
C THR A 714 -10.83 7.17 0.68
N PRO A 715 -9.90 8.13 0.46
CA PRO A 715 -9.87 9.38 1.24
C PRO A 715 -11.08 10.29 1.04
N GLY A 716 -11.62 10.34 -0.17
CA GLY A 716 -12.64 11.32 -0.54
C GLY A 716 -14.06 10.94 -0.12
N VAL A 717 -14.33 9.67 0.21
CA VAL A 717 -15.72 9.26 0.48
C VAL A 717 -16.24 9.75 1.83
N ALA A 718 -15.39 9.77 2.86
CA ALA A 718 -15.78 10.24 4.19
C ALA A 718 -16.19 11.73 4.19
N PRO A 719 -15.39 12.66 3.61
CA PRO A 719 -15.82 14.05 3.55
C PRO A 719 -17.05 14.24 2.64
N ALA A 720 -17.13 13.54 1.49
CA ALA A 720 -18.33 13.64 0.65
C ALA A 720 -19.59 13.14 1.36
N LEU A 721 -19.48 12.11 2.22
CA LEU A 721 -20.57 11.65 3.06
C LEU A 721 -20.95 12.70 4.12
N ALA A 722 -19.98 13.24 4.87
CA ALA A 722 -20.21 14.24 5.89
C ALA A 722 -20.84 15.52 5.29
N ASN A 723 -20.34 15.96 4.14
CA ASN A 723 -20.86 17.13 3.43
C ASN A 723 -22.27 16.90 2.84
N ALA A 724 -22.73 15.65 2.73
CA ALA A 724 -24.07 15.30 2.25
C ALA A 724 -25.13 15.29 3.37
N ILE A 725 -24.74 15.16 4.63
CA ILE A 725 -25.61 15.09 5.83
C ILE A 725 -25.96 16.49 6.31
#